data_7460855472214aa14972c02f201d5e2c
#
_entry.id   7460855472214aa14972c02f201d5e2c
#
_cell.length_a   1.000
_cell.length_b   1.000
_cell.length_c   1.000
_cell.angle_alpha   90.00
_cell.angle_beta   90.00
_cell.angle_gamma   90.00
#
_symmetry.space_group_name_H-M   'P 1'
#
loop_
_entity.id
_entity.type
_entity.pdbx_description
1 polymer ?
#
loop_
_entity_poly.entity_id
_entity_poly.type
_entity_poly.pdbx_seq_one_letter_code
_entity_poly.pdbx_strand_id
1 'polypeptide(L)'
;TIGDKEPEIEEFTLIKFRKVDTVFPAATLRPETIYGVTNMWLNPDAVYVEANVDGETWIVSADAAKKLEMLGHKVQVETEFQGSRLIGQTLTNPATGKEIIILPAPFVDPKNATGVVMSVPAHAPFDYVALEQLKREVKTNPNAYSIKQSDISLLEPISVIELPGYGESPAIDIVKKMKITDQSSPDLEKATKEIYSDEFHSGKMRGNTGQYVGLNVQAAKEAVKNDLIANGNASTMYEMIEPVKCRCGTDVVVKIFENQWFINYGDEAWKKLARENIDEMEIVPRELKQEFLNVVDWLKAKACARKAGMGTRLPWSPDWIIESLSDSTIYMAYYTVIKGINEVKPKPEQLTEAFWDYVFLGIGTPIKVEATTGIPMEKIEELHNEFSYFYPLDARHSGRDLIPNHLTFMIFIHDAIWGRELWPQGIFVNGSVLMEGAKMSKSMNNIIPLVNAIDRFGADPLRLSLMITAEPLKDADFSPDLAKSMIGLLENLYIRAQRIVSEKQDSDYELQEIDLWMLSRLQSHISDATEAMHELKVRKTIHAATYDIEGDMDWYLKRVAFDREHVERKNAISHVEWTVLDTQVRLLAPFTPHICEEIWEQMGNEGFVAFAPWPEVDGTLIREDAEELETIIKTCAEDVSNITKVIGIKPEIIHFYTADNWKWKMLEKAIEMQAKGAVDIGTLIREAFKDEEMKMKQKEVPAYARTLVEEVKKMPDATLKLRREMGFVNETSLLQDAEKFLRAEFGCDITVSGESDPWIVDPAKRASRAKPYRPAIYVA
;
A
#
# COMPACT_ATOMS: atom_id res chain seq x y z
N THR A 1 -19.05 3.10 0.28
CA THR A 1 -19.28 2.91 1.72
C THR A 1 -18.27 3.71 2.52
N ILE A 2 -18.59 4.11 3.73
CA ILE A 2 -17.65 4.68 4.69
C ILE A 2 -17.00 3.50 5.39
N GLY A 3 -15.71 3.26 5.13
CA GLY A 3 -14.94 2.12 5.63
C GLY A 3 -14.52 1.16 4.52
N ASP A 4 -13.48 0.37 4.77
CA ASP A 4 -12.87 -0.54 3.79
C ASP A 4 -13.55 -1.93 3.71
N LYS A 5 -14.66 -2.14 4.45
CA LYS A 5 -15.42 -3.39 4.41
C LYS A 5 -16.43 -3.36 3.26
N GLU A 6 -16.42 -4.39 2.43
CA GLU A 6 -17.50 -4.62 1.48
C GLU A 6 -18.79 -4.96 2.25
N PRO A 7 -19.96 -4.46 1.77
CA PRO A 7 -21.25 -4.80 2.39
C PRO A 7 -21.53 -6.29 2.22
N GLU A 8 -21.71 -6.99 3.32
CA GLU A 8 -22.14 -8.39 3.31
C GLU A 8 -23.65 -8.45 3.41
N ILE A 9 -24.27 -9.29 2.56
CA ILE A 9 -25.73 -9.49 2.47
C ILE A 9 -26.02 -10.90 2.91
N GLU A 10 -26.99 -11.07 3.82
CA GLU A 10 -27.52 -12.39 4.22
C GLU A 10 -28.97 -12.55 3.84
N GLU A 11 -29.37 -13.80 3.62
CA GLU A 11 -30.74 -14.20 3.37
C GLU A 11 -31.42 -14.63 4.68
N PHE A 12 -32.33 -13.81 5.17
CA PHE A 12 -33.15 -14.15 6.31
C PHE A 12 -34.38 -15.00 5.89
N THR A 13 -34.72 -15.97 6.71
CA THR A 13 -35.99 -16.66 6.60
C THR A 13 -37.04 -15.88 7.37
N LEU A 14 -38.12 -15.47 6.70
CA LEU A 14 -39.26 -14.80 7.29
C LEU A 14 -40.33 -15.83 7.66
N ILE A 15 -40.36 -16.26 8.91
CA ILE A 15 -41.34 -17.24 9.40
C ILE A 15 -42.66 -16.54 9.70
N LYS A 16 -43.77 -17.01 9.12
CA LYS A 16 -45.08 -16.39 9.17
C LYS A 16 -45.86 -16.85 10.41
N PHE A 17 -45.68 -16.21 11.55
CA PHE A 17 -46.55 -16.37 12.69
C PHE A 17 -47.89 -15.69 12.41
N ARG A 18 -48.99 -16.25 12.85
CA ARG A 18 -50.31 -15.75 12.46
C ARG A 18 -51.22 -15.44 13.68
N LYS A 19 -52.01 -14.39 13.51
CA LYS A 19 -53.15 -14.11 14.33
C LYS A 19 -54.38 -14.02 13.41
N VAL A 20 -55.17 -15.08 13.35
CA VAL A 20 -56.22 -15.25 12.35
C VAL A 20 -55.64 -15.14 10.94
N ASP A 21 -56.01 -14.12 10.18
CA ASP A 21 -55.51 -13.90 8.80
C ASP A 21 -54.30 -12.94 8.72
N THR A 22 -53.90 -12.35 9.84
CA THR A 22 -52.78 -11.41 9.90
C THR A 22 -51.46 -12.13 10.18
N VAL A 23 -50.45 -11.85 9.38
CA VAL A 23 -49.08 -12.43 9.45
C VAL A 23 -48.15 -11.51 10.21
N PHE A 24 -47.38 -12.08 11.12
CA PHE A 24 -46.24 -11.45 11.79
C PHE A 24 -44.97 -12.16 11.33
N PRO A 25 -44.27 -11.67 10.29
CA PRO A 25 -43.11 -12.37 9.71
C PRO A 25 -41.88 -12.16 10.58
N ALA A 26 -41.51 -13.16 11.36
CA ALA A 26 -40.29 -13.11 12.17
C ALA A 26 -39.08 -13.43 11.32
N ALA A 27 -38.15 -12.49 11.24
CA ALA A 27 -36.91 -12.68 10.52
C ALA A 27 -35.88 -13.44 11.35
N THR A 28 -35.31 -14.51 10.77
CA THR A 28 -34.31 -15.33 11.47
C THR A 28 -33.28 -15.90 10.50
N LEU A 29 -32.04 -16.04 10.99
CA LEU A 29 -30.98 -16.83 10.33
C LEU A 29 -30.97 -18.29 10.81
N ARG A 30 -31.84 -18.64 11.81
CA ARG A 30 -31.89 -19.94 12.47
C ARG A 30 -33.28 -20.54 12.46
N PRO A 31 -33.86 -20.82 11.27
CA PRO A 31 -35.21 -21.34 11.16
C PRO A 31 -35.44 -22.68 11.89
N GLU A 32 -34.37 -23.48 12.08
CA GLU A 32 -34.40 -24.74 12.81
C GLU A 32 -34.86 -24.58 14.28
N THR A 33 -34.68 -23.39 14.85
CA THR A 33 -35.03 -23.10 16.24
C THR A 33 -36.52 -22.79 16.46
N ILE A 34 -37.32 -22.76 15.39
CA ILE A 34 -38.77 -22.45 15.47
C ILE A 34 -39.55 -23.33 16.50
N TYR A 35 -39.12 -24.57 16.72
CA TYR A 35 -39.70 -25.50 17.68
C TYR A 35 -39.45 -25.11 19.14
N GLY A 36 -38.45 -24.22 19.39
CA GLY A 36 -38.07 -23.71 20.70
C GLY A 36 -38.60 -22.30 21.01
N VAL A 37 -39.43 -21.74 20.14
CA VAL A 37 -39.96 -20.39 20.31
C VAL A 37 -40.92 -20.34 21.50
N THR A 38 -40.68 -19.39 22.42
CA THR A 38 -41.48 -19.16 23.62
C THR A 38 -42.34 -17.91 23.52
N ASN A 39 -41.88 -16.88 22.88
CA ASN A 39 -42.57 -15.60 22.71
C ASN A 39 -42.07 -14.87 21.47
N MET A 40 -42.73 -13.77 21.13
CA MET A 40 -42.29 -12.84 20.08
C MET A 40 -41.85 -11.53 20.72
N TRP A 41 -40.73 -10.97 20.24
CA TRP A 41 -40.22 -9.66 20.65
C TRP A 41 -40.65 -8.60 19.66
N LEU A 42 -41.20 -7.47 20.16
CA LEU A 42 -41.50 -6.25 19.42
C LEU A 42 -41.05 -5.02 20.19
N ASN A 43 -40.57 -4.01 19.50
CA ASN A 43 -40.27 -2.73 20.14
C ASN A 43 -41.55 -1.93 20.40
N PRO A 44 -41.90 -1.65 21.66
CA PRO A 44 -43.15 -0.95 21.99
C PRO A 44 -43.17 0.50 21.52
N ASP A 45 -42.00 1.14 21.38
CA ASP A 45 -41.86 2.54 21.03
C ASP A 45 -41.66 2.75 19.52
N ALA A 46 -41.50 1.69 18.73
CA ALA A 46 -41.36 1.77 17.30
C ALA A 46 -42.70 1.86 16.57
N VAL A 47 -42.66 2.43 15.36
CA VAL A 47 -43.84 2.46 14.48
C VAL A 47 -43.88 1.19 13.65
N TYR A 48 -45.03 0.48 13.75
CA TYR A 48 -45.39 -0.68 12.94
C TYR A 48 -46.50 -0.30 11.97
N VAL A 49 -46.54 -1.03 10.88
CA VAL A 49 -47.61 -0.88 9.87
C VAL A 49 -48.33 -2.19 9.67
N GLU A 50 -49.62 -2.08 9.43
CA GLU A 50 -50.42 -3.11 8.80
C GLU A 50 -50.40 -2.85 7.30
N ALA A 51 -49.85 -3.78 6.53
CA ALA A 51 -49.64 -3.62 5.10
C ALA A 51 -50.10 -4.87 4.36
N ASN A 52 -50.70 -4.68 3.19
CA ASN A 52 -50.89 -5.76 2.22
C ASN A 52 -49.58 -6.01 1.51
N VAL A 53 -49.01 -7.20 1.69
CA VAL A 53 -47.76 -7.63 1.04
C VAL A 53 -48.12 -8.84 0.17
N ASP A 54 -48.06 -8.67 -1.15
CA ASP A 54 -48.36 -9.70 -2.17
C ASP A 54 -49.74 -10.39 -1.95
N GLY A 55 -50.70 -9.68 -1.36
CA GLY A 55 -52.04 -10.20 -1.10
C GLY A 55 -52.27 -10.78 0.30
N GLU A 56 -51.25 -10.79 1.17
CA GLU A 56 -51.40 -11.15 2.60
C GLU A 56 -51.29 -9.89 3.48
N THR A 57 -52.04 -9.84 4.55
CA THR A 57 -51.95 -8.76 5.55
C THR A 57 -50.81 -9.02 6.50
N TRP A 58 -49.77 -8.18 6.49
CA TRP A 58 -48.59 -8.32 7.32
C TRP A 58 -48.45 -7.18 8.32
N ILE A 59 -47.96 -7.50 9.53
CA ILE A 59 -47.51 -6.54 10.53
C ILE A 59 -45.97 -6.52 10.51
N VAL A 60 -45.39 -5.40 10.12
CA VAL A 60 -43.94 -5.19 10.06
C VAL A 60 -43.61 -3.78 10.54
N SER A 61 -42.34 -3.49 10.81
CA SER A 61 -41.93 -2.09 11.08
C SER A 61 -42.13 -1.21 9.84
N ALA A 62 -42.32 0.08 10.02
CA ALA A 62 -42.48 1.04 8.92
C ALA A 62 -41.24 1.08 7.98
N ASP A 63 -40.05 0.84 8.53
CA ASP A 63 -38.83 0.74 7.75
C ASP A 63 -38.77 -0.58 6.95
N ALA A 64 -39.24 -1.69 7.52
CA ALA A 64 -39.30 -2.97 6.85
C ALA A 64 -40.26 -2.94 5.65
N ALA A 65 -41.39 -2.26 5.74
CA ALA A 65 -42.34 -2.13 4.63
C ALA A 65 -41.66 -1.51 3.40
N LYS A 66 -40.85 -0.45 3.58
CA LYS A 66 -40.05 0.19 2.52
C LYS A 66 -39.00 -0.75 1.94
N LYS A 67 -38.35 -1.55 2.79
CA LYS A 67 -37.35 -2.53 2.34
C LYS A 67 -37.97 -3.66 1.53
N LEU A 68 -39.11 -4.17 1.94
CA LEU A 68 -39.83 -5.21 1.20
C LEU A 68 -40.23 -4.71 -0.20
N GLU A 69 -40.63 -3.45 -0.34
CA GLU A 69 -40.90 -2.85 -1.66
C GLU A 69 -39.63 -2.83 -2.51
N MET A 70 -38.46 -2.47 -1.93
CA MET A 70 -37.18 -2.49 -2.63
C MET A 70 -36.72 -3.88 -3.04
N LEU A 71 -37.15 -4.92 -2.29
CA LEU A 71 -36.90 -6.32 -2.61
C LEU A 71 -37.89 -6.90 -3.64
N GLY A 72 -38.78 -6.09 -4.20
CA GLY A 72 -39.67 -6.45 -5.29
C GLY A 72 -41.08 -6.93 -4.85
N HIS A 73 -41.39 -6.86 -3.56
CA HIS A 73 -42.76 -7.16 -3.05
C HIS A 73 -43.70 -6.00 -3.39
N LYS A 74 -44.97 -6.34 -3.62
CA LYS A 74 -46.06 -5.34 -3.75
C LYS A 74 -46.53 -5.00 -2.35
N VAL A 75 -46.17 -3.82 -1.86
CA VAL A 75 -46.49 -3.39 -0.49
C VAL A 75 -47.47 -2.22 -0.53
N GLN A 76 -48.60 -2.36 0.15
CA GLN A 76 -49.57 -1.29 0.33
C GLN A 76 -49.85 -1.13 1.83
N VAL A 77 -49.35 -0.05 2.42
CA VAL A 77 -49.56 0.28 3.84
C VAL A 77 -50.99 0.74 4.03
N GLU A 78 -51.69 0.10 4.96
CA GLU A 78 -53.08 0.39 5.29
C GLU A 78 -53.21 1.27 6.54
N THR A 79 -52.51 0.90 7.63
CA THR A 79 -52.53 1.65 8.88
C THR A 79 -51.15 1.66 9.54
N GLU A 80 -50.85 2.75 10.29
CA GLU A 80 -49.67 2.89 11.12
C GLU A 80 -50.03 2.99 12.60
N PHE A 81 -49.26 2.39 13.48
CA PHE A 81 -49.49 2.42 14.92
C PHE A 81 -48.21 2.12 15.71
N GLN A 82 -48.23 2.47 17.00
CA GLN A 82 -47.11 2.17 17.89
C GLN A 82 -47.10 0.67 18.28
N GLY A 83 -45.90 0.09 18.41
CA GLY A 83 -45.70 -1.32 18.76
C GLY A 83 -46.36 -1.69 20.09
N SER A 84 -46.51 -0.75 21.02
CA SER A 84 -47.22 -0.94 22.30
C SER A 84 -48.65 -1.47 22.16
N ARG A 85 -49.32 -1.19 21.03
CA ARG A 85 -50.66 -1.72 20.73
C ARG A 85 -50.68 -3.24 20.53
N LEU A 86 -49.57 -3.85 20.19
CA LEU A 86 -49.46 -5.27 19.89
C LEU A 86 -49.07 -6.11 21.10
N ILE A 87 -48.51 -5.47 22.13
CA ILE A 87 -47.99 -6.17 23.32
C ILE A 87 -49.12 -6.88 24.06
N GLY A 88 -48.83 -8.13 24.48
CA GLY A 88 -49.77 -9.00 25.15
C GLY A 88 -50.73 -9.77 24.23
N GLN A 89 -50.69 -9.55 22.92
CA GLN A 89 -51.45 -10.38 21.97
C GLN A 89 -50.76 -11.72 21.75
N THR A 90 -51.54 -12.74 21.32
CA THR A 90 -51.03 -14.08 21.01
C THR A 90 -50.98 -14.34 19.52
N LEU A 91 -50.00 -15.11 19.10
CA LEU A 91 -49.74 -15.55 17.73
C LEU A 91 -49.61 -17.06 17.66
N THR A 92 -50.05 -17.68 16.60
CA THR A 92 -49.86 -19.12 16.36
C THR A 92 -48.52 -19.38 15.69
N ASN A 93 -47.72 -20.25 16.30
CA ASN A 93 -46.46 -20.74 15.71
C ASN A 93 -46.78 -21.73 14.58
N PRO A 94 -46.35 -21.51 13.34
CA PRO A 94 -46.75 -22.32 12.19
C PRO A 94 -46.16 -23.75 12.20
N ALA A 95 -45.11 -24.03 12.97
CA ALA A 95 -44.50 -25.36 13.04
C ALA A 95 -45.09 -26.22 14.17
N THR A 96 -45.53 -25.61 15.27
CA THR A 96 -45.95 -26.33 16.45
C THR A 96 -47.46 -26.21 16.73
N GLY A 97 -48.12 -25.26 16.09
CA GLY A 97 -49.52 -24.91 16.36
C GLY A 97 -49.78 -24.27 17.73
N LYS A 98 -48.74 -24.02 18.52
CA LYS A 98 -48.86 -23.42 19.85
C LYS A 98 -49.05 -21.92 19.75
N GLU A 99 -49.80 -21.37 20.68
CA GLU A 99 -49.90 -19.93 20.85
C GLU A 99 -48.71 -19.40 21.63
N ILE A 100 -48.13 -18.30 21.15
CA ILE A 100 -47.04 -17.55 21.77
C ILE A 100 -47.45 -16.11 21.98
N ILE A 101 -46.98 -15.49 23.04
CA ILE A 101 -47.31 -14.10 23.41
C ILE A 101 -46.34 -13.12 22.82
N ILE A 102 -46.80 -11.93 22.43
CA ILE A 102 -45.93 -10.78 22.04
C ILE A 102 -45.53 -10.04 23.30
N LEU A 103 -44.22 -9.89 23.49
CA LEU A 103 -43.60 -9.22 24.64
C LEU A 103 -42.81 -7.96 24.20
N PRO A 104 -42.71 -6.96 25.10
CA PRO A 104 -42.03 -5.72 24.82
C PRO A 104 -40.51 -5.94 24.81
N ALA A 105 -39.83 -5.37 23.80
CA ALA A 105 -38.40 -5.47 23.63
C ALA A 105 -37.82 -4.14 23.05
N PRO A 106 -37.52 -3.16 23.89
CA PRO A 106 -36.90 -1.90 23.41
C PRO A 106 -35.59 -2.11 22.65
N PHE A 107 -34.91 -3.22 22.83
CA PHE A 107 -33.67 -3.59 22.13
C PHE A 107 -33.88 -4.06 20.68
N VAL A 108 -35.12 -4.37 20.27
CA VAL A 108 -35.41 -4.71 18.87
C VAL A 108 -35.25 -3.45 18.02
N ASP A 109 -34.29 -3.46 17.11
CA ASP A 109 -34.12 -2.38 16.13
C ASP A 109 -35.20 -2.50 15.03
N PRO A 110 -36.11 -1.53 14.92
CA PRO A 110 -37.16 -1.56 13.90
C PRO A 110 -36.61 -1.41 12.48
N LYS A 111 -35.34 -0.95 12.33
CA LYS A 111 -34.66 -0.87 11.05
C LYS A 111 -34.04 -2.17 10.61
N ASN A 112 -33.95 -3.18 11.47
CA ASN A 112 -33.33 -4.46 11.11
C ASN A 112 -34.43 -5.44 10.67
N ALA A 113 -34.24 -5.99 9.47
CA ALA A 113 -35.16 -6.95 8.83
C ALA A 113 -36.63 -6.52 8.93
N THR A 114 -37.50 -7.32 9.57
CA THR A 114 -38.94 -7.03 9.70
C THR A 114 -39.31 -6.23 10.95
N GLY A 115 -38.40 -6.06 11.89
CA GLY A 115 -38.71 -5.53 13.23
C GLY A 115 -39.52 -6.48 14.12
N VAL A 116 -39.70 -7.73 13.69
CA VAL A 116 -40.40 -8.81 14.41
C VAL A 116 -39.42 -9.93 14.67
N VAL A 117 -39.16 -10.27 15.93
CA VAL A 117 -38.12 -11.23 16.33
C VAL A 117 -38.71 -12.36 17.16
N MET A 118 -38.53 -13.59 16.73
CA MET A 118 -38.89 -14.76 17.51
C MET A 118 -37.90 -15.04 18.64
N SER A 119 -38.37 -15.39 19.82
CA SER A 119 -37.55 -15.62 21.02
C SER A 119 -37.30 -17.11 21.23
N VAL A 120 -36.05 -17.50 21.39
CA VAL A 120 -35.61 -18.89 21.63
C VAL A 120 -34.62 -18.96 22.81
N PRO A 121 -35.06 -18.71 24.04
CA PRO A 121 -34.17 -18.48 25.19
C PRO A 121 -33.33 -19.69 25.60
N ALA A 122 -33.60 -20.90 25.13
CA ALA A 122 -32.74 -22.06 25.34
C ALA A 122 -31.47 -22.03 24.48
N HIS A 123 -31.49 -21.31 23.32
CA HIS A 123 -30.46 -21.31 22.30
C HIS A 123 -29.90 -19.92 21.94
N ALA A 124 -30.54 -18.85 22.43
CA ALA A 124 -30.14 -17.47 22.23
C ALA A 124 -29.88 -16.80 23.59
N PRO A 125 -28.61 -16.52 23.95
CA PRO A 125 -28.25 -15.84 25.20
C PRO A 125 -28.96 -14.49 25.38
N PHE A 126 -29.12 -13.70 24.32
CA PHE A 126 -29.88 -12.45 24.35
C PHE A 126 -31.31 -12.65 24.78
N ASP A 127 -32.02 -13.64 24.18
CA ASP A 127 -33.42 -13.93 24.47
C ASP A 127 -33.60 -14.38 25.91
N TYR A 128 -32.72 -15.21 26.43
CA TYR A 128 -32.77 -15.66 27.80
C TYR A 128 -32.60 -14.51 28.81
N VAL A 129 -31.56 -13.68 28.60
CA VAL A 129 -31.31 -12.54 29.48
C VAL A 129 -32.45 -11.53 29.41
N ALA A 130 -32.98 -11.27 28.20
CA ALA A 130 -34.13 -10.39 28.00
C ALA A 130 -35.39 -10.90 28.73
N LEU A 131 -35.69 -12.18 28.59
CA LEU A 131 -36.87 -12.81 29.25
C LEU A 131 -36.75 -12.74 30.78
N GLU A 132 -35.58 -13.06 31.34
CA GLU A 132 -35.35 -13.00 32.77
C GLU A 132 -35.35 -11.57 33.32
N GLN A 133 -34.87 -10.60 32.53
CA GLN A 133 -34.97 -9.19 32.88
C GLN A 133 -36.42 -8.73 32.90
N LEU A 134 -37.20 -9.06 31.88
CA LEU A 134 -38.60 -8.71 31.79
C LEU A 134 -39.44 -9.36 32.94
N LYS A 135 -39.16 -10.64 33.30
CA LYS A 135 -39.80 -11.31 34.48
C LYS A 135 -39.55 -10.53 35.76
N ARG A 136 -38.33 -9.97 35.96
CA ARG A 136 -38.00 -9.17 37.12
C ARG A 136 -38.68 -7.79 37.10
N GLU A 137 -38.73 -7.14 35.93
CA GLU A 137 -39.39 -5.84 35.76
C GLU A 137 -40.89 -5.90 36.04
N VAL A 138 -41.59 -6.88 35.44
CA VAL A 138 -43.02 -7.04 35.64
C VAL A 138 -43.37 -7.43 37.09
N LYS A 139 -42.48 -8.17 37.77
CA LYS A 139 -42.64 -8.46 39.20
C LYS A 139 -42.53 -7.21 40.06
N THR A 140 -41.68 -6.25 39.68
CA THR A 140 -41.46 -5.03 40.42
C THR A 140 -42.48 -3.94 40.07
N ASN A 141 -42.92 -3.90 38.80
CA ASN A 141 -43.93 -2.97 38.28
C ASN A 141 -44.94 -3.70 37.39
N PRO A 142 -45.98 -4.27 37.97
CA PRO A 142 -46.99 -5.10 37.26
C PRO A 142 -47.76 -4.38 36.15
N ASN A 143 -47.70 -3.05 36.11
CA ASN A 143 -48.43 -2.25 35.11
C ASN A 143 -47.50 -1.68 34.00
N ALA A 144 -46.24 -2.06 33.98
CA ALA A 144 -45.25 -1.47 33.05
C ALA A 144 -45.64 -1.61 31.58
N TYR A 145 -46.27 -2.72 31.19
CA TYR A 145 -46.58 -3.03 29.79
C TYR A 145 -47.98 -3.58 29.54
N SER A 146 -48.92 -3.45 30.49
CA SER A 146 -50.27 -4.02 30.41
C SER A 146 -50.29 -5.56 30.22
N ILE A 147 -49.24 -6.26 30.68
CA ILE A 147 -49.10 -7.73 30.60
C ILE A 147 -49.34 -8.31 32.00
N LYS A 148 -50.09 -9.43 32.07
CA LYS A 148 -50.28 -10.12 33.36
C LYS A 148 -48.98 -10.84 33.74
N GLN A 149 -48.56 -10.72 34.99
CA GLN A 149 -47.43 -11.46 35.53
C GLN A 149 -47.56 -12.97 35.35
N SER A 150 -48.80 -13.52 35.41
CA SER A 150 -49.08 -14.94 35.16
C SER A 150 -48.63 -15.42 33.78
N ASP A 151 -48.76 -14.58 32.78
CA ASP A 151 -48.51 -14.97 31.38
C ASP A 151 -47.02 -15.05 31.07
N ILE A 152 -46.18 -14.31 31.81
CA ILE A 152 -44.72 -14.32 31.63
C ILE A 152 -44.05 -15.33 32.57
N SER A 153 -44.52 -15.47 33.81
CA SER A 153 -43.92 -16.37 34.81
C SER A 153 -43.92 -17.85 34.42
N LEU A 154 -44.85 -18.26 33.53
CA LEU A 154 -44.99 -19.62 33.02
C LEU A 154 -44.14 -19.91 31.77
N LEU A 155 -43.46 -18.90 31.21
CA LEU A 155 -42.60 -19.09 30.04
C LEU A 155 -41.30 -19.73 30.45
N GLU A 156 -41.13 -20.99 30.07
CA GLU A 156 -39.93 -21.78 30.30
C GLU A 156 -39.16 -21.97 28.98
N PRO A 157 -37.82 -21.88 28.97
CA PRO A 157 -37.03 -22.16 27.77
C PRO A 157 -37.24 -23.56 27.22
N ILE A 158 -37.42 -23.69 25.91
CA ILE A 158 -37.67 -24.97 25.23
C ILE A 158 -36.39 -25.33 24.45
N SER A 159 -35.71 -26.39 24.90
CA SER A 159 -34.52 -26.87 24.24
C SER A 159 -34.84 -27.75 23.03
N VAL A 160 -34.24 -27.42 21.87
CA VAL A 160 -34.47 -28.13 20.60
C VAL A 160 -33.16 -28.62 19.97
N ILE A 161 -32.02 -28.23 20.50
CA ILE A 161 -30.70 -28.66 20.06
C ILE A 161 -29.96 -29.28 21.25
N GLU A 162 -29.36 -30.44 21.01
CA GLU A 162 -28.41 -31.08 21.92
C GLU A 162 -26.99 -30.67 21.52
N LEU A 163 -26.25 -30.11 22.46
CA LEU A 163 -24.86 -29.65 22.24
C LEU A 163 -23.93 -30.38 23.19
N PRO A 164 -22.92 -31.10 22.69
CA PRO A 164 -21.93 -31.78 23.53
C PRO A 164 -21.16 -30.77 24.43
N GLY A 165 -21.04 -31.11 25.72
CA GLY A 165 -20.33 -30.25 26.69
C GLY A 165 -21.19 -29.18 27.37
N TYR A 166 -22.46 -29.06 26.99
CA TYR A 166 -23.46 -28.19 27.63
C TYR A 166 -24.63 -29.03 28.21
N GLY A 167 -25.35 -28.43 29.10
CA GLY A 167 -26.56 -29.05 29.68
C GLY A 167 -27.77 -29.02 28.74
N GLU A 168 -28.97 -29.02 29.31
CA GLU A 168 -30.19 -29.06 28.53
C GLU A 168 -30.41 -27.77 27.71
N SER A 169 -29.97 -26.62 28.23
CA SER A 169 -30.15 -25.30 27.58
C SER A 169 -28.80 -24.57 27.45
N PRO A 170 -28.10 -24.72 26.32
CA PRO A 170 -26.74 -24.18 26.14
C PRO A 170 -26.62 -22.67 26.38
N ALA A 171 -27.62 -21.88 25.95
CA ALA A 171 -27.63 -20.44 26.16
C ALA A 171 -27.70 -20.06 27.65
N ILE A 172 -28.41 -20.83 28.46
CA ILE A 172 -28.49 -20.60 29.91
C ILE A 172 -27.18 -20.95 30.59
N ASP A 173 -26.55 -22.03 30.17
CA ASP A 173 -25.30 -22.48 30.75
C ASP A 173 -24.17 -21.47 30.52
N ILE A 174 -24.04 -20.93 29.30
CA ILE A 174 -23.00 -19.94 28.98
C ILE A 174 -23.24 -18.61 29.69
N VAL A 175 -24.52 -18.17 29.76
CA VAL A 175 -24.89 -16.95 30.50
C VAL A 175 -24.53 -17.05 31.97
N LYS A 176 -24.81 -18.22 32.61
CA LYS A 176 -24.43 -18.49 34.01
C LYS A 176 -22.91 -18.58 34.18
N LYS A 177 -22.21 -19.27 33.26
CA LYS A 177 -20.75 -19.40 33.26
C LYS A 177 -20.04 -18.04 33.18
N MET A 178 -20.54 -17.15 32.33
CA MET A 178 -19.99 -15.79 32.15
C MET A 178 -20.59 -14.78 33.14
N LYS A 179 -21.52 -15.18 34.02
CA LYS A 179 -22.18 -14.33 35.04
C LYS A 179 -22.86 -13.09 34.42
N ILE A 180 -23.48 -13.25 33.26
CA ILE A 180 -24.21 -12.19 32.57
C ILE A 180 -25.55 -11.99 33.24
N THR A 181 -25.93 -10.77 33.64
CA THR A 181 -27.15 -10.45 34.38
C THR A 181 -28.11 -9.53 33.67
N ASP A 182 -27.61 -8.79 32.65
CA ASP A 182 -28.42 -7.82 31.89
C ASP A 182 -27.95 -7.72 30.44
N GLN A 183 -28.79 -7.10 29.61
CA GLN A 183 -28.56 -6.99 28.15
C GLN A 183 -27.47 -6.02 27.77
N SER A 184 -27.02 -5.12 28.66
CA SER A 184 -25.96 -4.16 28.40
C SER A 184 -24.55 -4.76 28.55
N SER A 185 -24.46 -6.01 29.00
CA SER A 185 -23.17 -6.70 29.20
C SER A 185 -22.43 -6.90 27.88
N PRO A 186 -21.18 -6.42 27.74
CA PRO A 186 -20.37 -6.63 26.54
C PRO A 186 -20.03 -8.11 26.30
N ASP A 187 -20.12 -8.96 27.33
CA ASP A 187 -19.87 -10.39 27.22
C ASP A 187 -21.05 -11.15 26.61
N LEU A 188 -22.24 -10.51 26.50
CA LEU A 188 -23.44 -11.15 25.95
C LEU A 188 -23.27 -11.45 24.44
N GLU A 189 -22.64 -10.54 23.70
CA GLU A 189 -22.33 -10.76 22.29
C GLU A 189 -21.34 -11.91 22.09
N LYS A 190 -20.32 -11.99 22.95
CA LYS A 190 -19.37 -13.10 22.98
C LYS A 190 -20.06 -14.44 23.24
N ALA A 191 -20.91 -14.49 24.27
CA ALA A 191 -21.68 -15.68 24.61
C ALA A 191 -22.56 -16.14 23.45
N THR A 192 -23.19 -15.20 22.76
CA THR A 192 -24.05 -15.47 21.60
C THR A 192 -23.25 -16.05 20.43
N LYS A 193 -22.10 -15.44 20.07
CA LYS A 193 -21.23 -15.94 19.00
C LYS A 193 -20.69 -17.34 19.32
N GLU A 194 -20.27 -17.60 20.57
CA GLU A 194 -19.77 -18.90 20.99
C GLU A 194 -20.87 -19.99 20.85
N ILE A 195 -22.04 -19.77 21.40
CA ILE A 195 -23.15 -20.76 21.33
C ILE A 195 -23.62 -20.98 19.89
N TYR A 196 -23.78 -19.94 19.11
CA TYR A 196 -24.24 -20.08 17.72
C TYR A 196 -23.23 -20.85 16.86
N SER A 197 -21.94 -20.62 17.05
CA SER A 197 -20.88 -21.37 16.37
C SER A 197 -20.88 -22.86 16.79
N ASP A 198 -20.91 -23.10 18.10
CA ASP A 198 -20.86 -24.47 18.64
C ASP A 198 -22.08 -25.30 18.24
N GLU A 199 -23.29 -24.72 18.32
CA GLU A 199 -24.51 -25.36 17.89
C GLU A 199 -24.53 -25.65 16.39
N PHE A 200 -24.05 -24.72 15.56
CA PHE A 200 -24.00 -24.89 14.12
C PHE A 200 -23.08 -26.05 13.70
N HIS A 201 -21.90 -26.16 14.32
CA HIS A 201 -20.91 -27.17 13.97
C HIS A 201 -21.09 -28.51 14.64
N SER A 202 -21.63 -28.55 15.88
CA SER A 202 -21.66 -29.76 16.72
C SER A 202 -23.02 -30.11 17.24
N GLY A 203 -24.01 -29.25 17.07
CA GLY A 203 -25.39 -29.45 17.57
C GLY A 203 -26.20 -30.45 16.77
N LYS A 204 -27.09 -31.17 17.44
CA LYS A 204 -28.08 -32.10 16.85
C LYS A 204 -29.48 -31.77 17.33
N MET A 205 -30.46 -31.92 16.43
CA MET A 205 -31.86 -31.66 16.74
C MET A 205 -32.42 -32.71 17.70
N ARG A 206 -33.16 -32.25 18.75
CA ARG A 206 -33.75 -33.08 19.80
C ARG A 206 -35.07 -33.74 19.38
N GLY A 207 -35.59 -34.66 20.21
CA GLY A 207 -36.78 -35.44 19.99
C GLY A 207 -38.08 -34.64 19.80
N ASN A 208 -38.13 -33.38 20.22
CA ASN A 208 -39.28 -32.47 20.08
C ASN A 208 -39.32 -31.68 18.76
N THR A 209 -38.47 -32.00 17.80
CA THR A 209 -38.36 -31.31 16.50
C THR A 209 -38.98 -32.13 15.35
N GLY A 210 -39.80 -33.12 15.64
CA GLY A 210 -40.54 -33.91 14.64
C GLY A 210 -39.59 -34.66 13.69
N GLN A 211 -39.77 -34.50 12.40
CA GLN A 211 -39.00 -35.22 11.37
C GLN A 211 -37.52 -34.84 11.31
N TYR A 212 -37.07 -33.79 11.99
CA TYR A 212 -35.70 -33.31 11.98
C TYR A 212 -34.82 -33.87 13.10
N VAL A 213 -35.39 -34.77 13.94
CA VAL A 213 -34.69 -35.41 15.06
C VAL A 213 -33.38 -36.04 14.61
N GLY A 214 -32.29 -35.74 15.31
CA GLY A 214 -30.97 -36.31 15.08
C GLY A 214 -30.18 -35.70 13.92
N LEU A 215 -30.79 -34.81 13.10
CA LEU A 215 -30.06 -34.05 12.10
C LEU A 215 -29.07 -33.09 12.77
N ASN A 216 -27.90 -32.87 12.14
CA ASN A 216 -27.05 -31.79 12.55
C ASN A 216 -27.74 -30.44 12.26
N VAL A 217 -27.39 -29.38 13.01
CA VAL A 217 -28.03 -28.07 12.92
C VAL A 217 -27.95 -27.49 11.53
N GLN A 218 -26.79 -27.62 10.83
CA GLN A 218 -26.61 -27.13 9.48
C GLN A 218 -27.61 -27.76 8.49
N ALA A 219 -27.76 -29.07 8.51
CA ALA A 219 -28.71 -29.78 7.64
C ALA A 219 -30.17 -29.48 8.05
N ALA A 220 -30.45 -29.37 9.35
CA ALA A 220 -31.78 -29.03 9.86
C ALA A 220 -32.21 -27.61 9.45
N LYS A 221 -31.29 -26.65 9.48
CA LYS A 221 -31.51 -25.26 9.02
C LYS A 221 -32.11 -25.23 7.61
N GLU A 222 -31.45 -25.89 6.66
CA GLU A 222 -31.87 -25.90 5.26
C GLU A 222 -33.17 -26.72 5.08
N ALA A 223 -33.31 -27.86 5.75
CA ALA A 223 -34.50 -28.68 5.65
C ALA A 223 -35.74 -27.97 6.22
N VAL A 224 -35.66 -27.36 7.41
CA VAL A 224 -36.76 -26.60 8.03
C VAL A 224 -37.13 -25.38 7.19
N LYS A 225 -36.13 -24.62 6.68
CA LYS A 225 -36.36 -23.48 5.79
C LYS A 225 -37.18 -23.91 4.56
N ASN A 226 -36.69 -24.93 3.84
CA ASN A 226 -37.33 -25.39 2.61
C ASN A 226 -38.75 -25.91 2.85
N ASP A 227 -38.98 -26.65 3.91
CA ASP A 227 -40.32 -27.19 4.25
C ASP A 227 -41.28 -26.06 4.64
N LEU A 228 -40.83 -25.06 5.41
CA LEU A 228 -41.67 -23.90 5.76
C LEU A 228 -42.02 -23.07 4.52
N ILE A 229 -41.09 -22.87 3.60
CA ILE A 229 -41.36 -22.17 2.33
C ILE A 229 -42.33 -22.96 1.46
N ALA A 230 -42.12 -24.28 1.30
CA ALA A 230 -42.95 -25.14 0.49
C ALA A 230 -44.41 -25.19 1.01
N ASN A 231 -44.59 -25.07 2.32
CA ASN A 231 -45.91 -25.06 2.97
C ASN A 231 -46.54 -23.65 3.07
N GLY A 232 -45.91 -22.61 2.50
CA GLY A 232 -46.38 -21.22 2.55
C GLY A 232 -46.27 -20.56 3.93
N ASN A 233 -45.54 -21.17 4.87
CA ASN A 233 -45.32 -20.71 6.23
C ASN A 233 -44.04 -19.87 6.41
N ALA A 234 -43.25 -19.69 5.37
CA ALA A 234 -42.12 -18.77 5.33
C ALA A 234 -41.93 -18.18 3.95
N SER A 235 -41.18 -17.07 3.89
CA SER A 235 -40.59 -16.47 2.72
C SER A 235 -39.14 -16.04 3.03
N THR A 236 -38.47 -15.36 2.11
CA THR A 236 -37.11 -14.90 2.33
C THR A 236 -36.99 -13.37 2.19
N MET A 237 -36.00 -12.78 2.83
CA MET A 237 -35.64 -11.37 2.75
C MET A 237 -34.13 -11.23 2.77
N TYR A 238 -33.61 -10.40 1.89
CA TYR A 238 -32.17 -10.05 1.92
C TYR A 238 -31.93 -8.79 2.75
N GLU A 239 -30.98 -8.85 3.67
CA GLU A 239 -30.61 -7.75 4.54
C GLU A 239 -29.10 -7.64 4.68
N MET A 240 -28.61 -6.45 5.03
CA MET A 240 -27.21 -6.23 5.38
C MET A 240 -26.91 -6.83 6.75
N ILE A 241 -25.78 -7.53 6.89
CA ILE A 241 -25.36 -8.10 8.19
C ILE A 241 -25.10 -7.00 9.22
N GLU A 242 -24.44 -5.92 8.79
CA GLU A 242 -24.14 -4.75 9.61
C GLU A 242 -24.69 -3.48 8.94
N PRO A 243 -25.10 -2.45 9.69
CA PRO A 243 -25.50 -1.17 9.13
C PRO A 243 -24.37 -0.54 8.33
N VAL A 244 -24.57 -0.29 7.06
CA VAL A 244 -23.59 0.32 6.16
C VAL A 244 -24.07 1.71 5.74
N LYS A 245 -23.16 2.67 5.75
CA LYS A 245 -23.46 4.04 5.31
C LYS A 245 -22.77 4.37 3.99
N CYS A 246 -23.50 5.06 3.13
CA CYS A 246 -22.95 5.66 1.93
C CYS A 246 -21.99 6.81 2.30
N ARG A 247 -21.13 7.22 1.39
CA ARG A 247 -20.25 8.41 1.55
C ARG A 247 -21.03 9.71 1.87
N CYS A 248 -22.30 9.77 1.51
CA CYS A 248 -23.20 10.90 1.84
C CYS A 248 -23.83 10.78 3.24
N GLY A 249 -23.53 9.73 4.01
CA GLY A 249 -24.11 9.48 5.34
C GLY A 249 -25.44 8.76 5.36
N THR A 250 -26.07 8.51 4.19
CA THR A 250 -27.34 7.78 4.07
C THR A 250 -27.15 6.28 4.30
N ASP A 251 -28.10 5.63 4.97
CA ASP A 251 -28.09 4.19 5.18
C ASP A 251 -28.22 3.44 3.84
N VAL A 252 -27.41 2.40 3.66
CA VAL A 252 -27.45 1.52 2.49
C VAL A 252 -28.45 0.41 2.74
N VAL A 253 -29.28 0.10 1.74
CA VAL A 253 -30.28 -0.97 1.79
C VAL A 253 -30.12 -1.91 0.61
N VAL A 254 -30.59 -3.15 0.76
CA VAL A 254 -30.61 -4.12 -0.33
C VAL A 254 -31.77 -3.80 -1.26
N LYS A 255 -31.51 -3.82 -2.56
CA LYS A 255 -32.53 -3.66 -3.61
C LYS A 255 -32.34 -4.70 -4.70
N ILE A 256 -33.41 -5.34 -5.11
CA ILE A 256 -33.42 -6.25 -6.26
C ILE A 256 -33.66 -5.41 -7.53
N PHE A 257 -32.79 -5.58 -8.51
CA PHE A 257 -32.95 -5.01 -9.83
C PHE A 257 -33.26 -6.12 -10.83
N GLU A 258 -34.32 -5.94 -11.59
CA GLU A 258 -34.62 -6.80 -12.75
C GLU A 258 -33.77 -6.38 -13.94
N ASN A 259 -33.38 -7.36 -14.77
CA ASN A 259 -32.65 -7.17 -16.01
C ASN A 259 -31.26 -6.50 -15.84
N GLN A 260 -30.60 -6.67 -14.70
CA GLN A 260 -29.24 -6.18 -14.46
C GLN A 260 -28.25 -6.95 -15.36
N TRP A 261 -27.34 -6.22 -15.99
CA TRP A 261 -26.24 -6.76 -16.78
C TRP A 261 -25.02 -7.04 -15.91
N PHE A 262 -24.43 -8.23 -16.10
CA PHE A 262 -23.23 -8.68 -15.38
C PHE A 262 -22.16 -9.11 -16.36
N ILE A 263 -20.90 -8.80 -16.05
CA ILE A 263 -19.73 -9.46 -16.63
C ILE A 263 -19.39 -10.66 -15.78
N ASN A 264 -19.28 -11.84 -16.39
CA ASN A 264 -19.01 -13.09 -15.68
C ASN A 264 -17.50 -13.31 -15.50
N TYR A 265 -16.84 -12.52 -14.65
CA TYR A 265 -15.44 -12.74 -14.27
C TYR A 265 -15.22 -14.07 -13.52
N GLY A 266 -16.30 -14.79 -13.15
CA GLY A 266 -16.24 -16.11 -12.52
C GLY A 266 -15.99 -17.27 -13.49
N ASP A 267 -15.91 -17.01 -14.80
CA ASP A 267 -15.60 -18.04 -15.79
C ASP A 267 -14.17 -18.58 -15.63
N GLU A 268 -14.04 -19.87 -15.38
CA GLU A 268 -12.74 -20.49 -15.05
C GLU A 268 -11.77 -20.52 -16.25
N ALA A 269 -12.27 -20.58 -17.48
CA ALA A 269 -11.40 -20.52 -18.65
C ALA A 269 -10.81 -19.10 -18.80
N TRP A 270 -11.62 -18.09 -18.57
CA TRP A 270 -11.17 -16.70 -18.60
C TRP A 270 -10.23 -16.35 -17.43
N LYS A 271 -10.53 -16.84 -16.22
CA LYS A 271 -9.61 -16.73 -15.06
C LYS A 271 -8.25 -17.37 -15.35
N LYS A 272 -8.22 -18.49 -16.08
CA LYS A 272 -6.97 -19.13 -16.47
C LYS A 272 -6.13 -18.21 -17.36
N LEU A 273 -6.74 -17.56 -18.37
CA LEU A 273 -6.05 -16.59 -19.23
C LEU A 273 -5.51 -15.41 -18.42
N ALA A 274 -6.33 -14.86 -17.52
CA ALA A 274 -5.91 -13.75 -16.66
C ALA A 274 -4.71 -14.13 -15.76
N ARG A 275 -4.68 -15.36 -15.22
CA ARG A 275 -3.52 -15.83 -14.45
C ARG A 275 -2.27 -15.98 -15.33
N GLU A 276 -2.41 -16.50 -16.55
CA GLU A 276 -1.31 -16.61 -17.50
C GLU A 276 -0.73 -15.24 -17.86
N ASN A 277 -1.59 -14.25 -18.12
CA ASN A 277 -1.16 -12.88 -18.38
C ASN A 277 -0.43 -12.26 -17.17
N ILE A 278 -0.99 -12.38 -15.97
CA ILE A 278 -0.35 -11.91 -14.72
C ILE A 278 1.01 -12.60 -14.51
N ASP A 279 1.15 -13.86 -14.91
CA ASP A 279 2.41 -14.59 -14.76
C ASP A 279 3.51 -14.10 -15.70
N GLU A 280 3.14 -13.66 -16.90
CA GLU A 280 4.06 -13.11 -17.90
C GLU A 280 4.35 -11.64 -17.72
N MET A 281 3.42 -10.91 -17.13
CA MET A 281 3.47 -9.48 -16.96
C MET A 281 4.51 -9.06 -15.92
N GLU A 282 5.19 -7.95 -16.18
CA GLU A 282 6.01 -7.25 -15.18
C GLU A 282 5.10 -6.49 -14.21
N ILE A 283 5.10 -6.91 -12.95
CA ILE A 283 4.36 -6.21 -11.88
C ILE A 283 5.36 -5.58 -10.92
N VAL A 284 5.29 -4.26 -10.78
CA VAL A 284 6.13 -3.49 -9.88
C VAL A 284 5.25 -2.77 -8.86
N PRO A 285 5.48 -2.95 -7.56
CA PRO A 285 6.40 -3.89 -6.92
C PRO A 285 5.97 -5.35 -7.08
N ARG A 286 6.96 -6.24 -7.17
CA ARG A 286 6.76 -7.68 -7.44
C ARG A 286 5.87 -8.39 -6.41
N GLU A 287 5.88 -7.89 -5.18
CA GLU A 287 5.10 -8.41 -4.05
C GLU A 287 3.58 -8.31 -4.28
N LEU A 288 3.14 -7.38 -5.13
CA LEU A 288 1.71 -7.21 -5.45
C LEU A 288 1.16 -8.23 -6.43
N LYS A 289 2.00 -9.02 -7.09
CA LYS A 289 1.57 -10.08 -8.02
C LYS A 289 0.57 -11.04 -7.35
N GLN A 290 0.86 -11.44 -6.10
CA GLN A 290 -0.04 -12.32 -5.36
C GLN A 290 -1.40 -11.68 -5.06
N GLU A 291 -1.44 -10.36 -4.86
CA GLU A 291 -2.70 -9.63 -4.65
C GLU A 291 -3.59 -9.69 -5.90
N PHE A 292 -3.03 -9.51 -7.10
CA PHE A 292 -3.77 -9.69 -8.36
C PHE A 292 -4.31 -11.12 -8.51
N LEU A 293 -3.49 -12.13 -8.26
CA LEU A 293 -3.92 -13.54 -8.33
C LEU A 293 -5.06 -13.84 -7.35
N ASN A 294 -4.98 -13.32 -6.12
CA ASN A 294 -6.04 -13.46 -5.13
C ASN A 294 -7.36 -12.80 -5.60
N VAL A 295 -7.27 -11.63 -6.25
CA VAL A 295 -8.44 -10.96 -6.82
C VAL A 295 -9.05 -11.77 -7.95
N VAL A 296 -8.26 -12.34 -8.86
CA VAL A 296 -8.76 -13.24 -9.93
C VAL A 296 -9.51 -14.44 -9.34
N ASP A 297 -8.97 -15.06 -8.28
CA ASP A 297 -9.62 -16.19 -7.62
C ASP A 297 -10.95 -15.81 -6.97
N TRP A 298 -10.99 -14.67 -6.32
CA TRP A 298 -12.15 -14.15 -5.61
C TRP A 298 -13.27 -13.65 -6.53
N LEU A 299 -12.94 -13.10 -7.70
CA LEU A 299 -13.92 -12.50 -8.61
C LEU A 299 -14.99 -13.50 -9.07
N LYS A 300 -16.23 -12.99 -9.06
CA LYS A 300 -17.43 -13.67 -9.57
C LYS A 300 -18.11 -12.77 -10.61
N ALA A 301 -19.33 -13.10 -11.02
CA ALA A 301 -20.13 -12.22 -11.87
C ALA A 301 -20.32 -10.86 -11.17
N LYS A 302 -20.01 -9.76 -11.86
CA LYS A 302 -20.08 -8.40 -11.33
C LYS A 302 -20.98 -7.52 -12.18
N ALA A 303 -21.88 -6.77 -11.53
CA ALA A 303 -22.75 -5.83 -12.23
C ALA A 303 -21.92 -4.78 -12.99
N CYS A 304 -22.18 -4.63 -14.27
CA CYS A 304 -21.45 -3.75 -15.18
C CYS A 304 -22.28 -2.60 -15.74
N ALA A 305 -23.53 -2.45 -15.30
CA ALA A 305 -24.43 -1.42 -15.80
C ALA A 305 -25.21 -0.76 -14.66
N ARG A 306 -25.67 0.48 -14.91
CA ARG A 306 -26.45 1.30 -13.97
C ARG A 306 -27.51 2.10 -14.72
N LYS A 307 -28.59 2.53 -14.04
CA LYS A 307 -29.69 3.29 -14.65
C LYS A 307 -29.52 4.80 -14.57
N ALA A 308 -28.53 5.30 -13.81
CA ALA A 308 -28.31 6.73 -13.63
C ALA A 308 -26.80 7.07 -13.58
N GLY A 309 -26.47 8.29 -13.97
CA GLY A 309 -25.10 8.81 -13.97
C GLY A 309 -24.60 9.14 -15.37
N MET A 310 -23.32 9.56 -15.46
CA MET A 310 -22.61 9.75 -16.73
C MET A 310 -22.00 8.43 -17.20
N GLY A 311 -21.89 8.21 -18.48
CA GLY A 311 -21.25 7.05 -19.10
C GLY A 311 -21.86 6.69 -20.43
N THR A 312 -21.35 5.64 -21.05
CA THR A 312 -21.78 5.12 -22.33
C THR A 312 -23.02 4.23 -22.17
N ARG A 313 -24.02 4.42 -23.01
CA ARG A 313 -25.20 3.54 -23.02
C ARG A 313 -24.84 2.19 -23.60
N LEU A 314 -25.43 1.12 -23.04
CA LEU A 314 -25.31 -0.21 -23.63
C LEU A 314 -25.97 -0.26 -24.99
N PRO A 315 -25.29 -0.64 -26.08
CA PRO A 315 -25.86 -0.65 -27.42
C PRO A 315 -27.14 -1.49 -27.58
N TRP A 316 -27.20 -2.63 -26.91
CA TRP A 316 -28.32 -3.58 -26.94
C TRP A 316 -29.36 -3.35 -25.86
N SER A 317 -29.11 -2.45 -24.90
CA SER A 317 -30.01 -2.11 -23.80
C SER A 317 -29.85 -0.64 -23.40
N PRO A 318 -30.30 0.32 -24.21
CA PRO A 318 -30.01 1.76 -24.08
C PRO A 318 -30.52 2.43 -22.79
N ASP A 319 -31.42 1.77 -22.05
CA ASP A 319 -31.87 2.21 -20.72
C ASP A 319 -30.78 2.05 -19.63
N TRP A 320 -29.74 1.30 -19.94
CA TRP A 320 -28.61 1.05 -19.06
C TRP A 320 -27.37 1.76 -19.54
N ILE A 321 -26.58 2.26 -18.58
CA ILE A 321 -25.31 2.93 -18.77
C ILE A 321 -24.22 1.99 -18.27
N ILE A 322 -23.14 1.82 -19.03
CA ILE A 322 -21.98 1.02 -18.60
C ILE A 322 -21.42 1.63 -17.30
N GLU A 323 -21.12 0.78 -16.33
CA GLU A 323 -20.48 1.18 -15.09
C GLU A 323 -19.06 1.70 -15.39
N SER A 324 -18.64 2.79 -14.72
CA SER A 324 -17.44 3.55 -15.08
C SER A 324 -16.13 2.75 -14.99
N LEU A 325 -16.02 1.78 -14.07
CA LEU A 325 -14.82 0.94 -14.02
C LEU A 325 -14.76 -0.07 -15.16
N SER A 326 -15.93 -0.53 -15.65
CA SER A 326 -16.01 -1.43 -16.80
C SER A 326 -15.83 -0.69 -18.11
N ASP A 327 -16.33 0.55 -18.21
CA ASP A 327 -16.24 1.41 -19.40
C ASP A 327 -14.79 1.82 -19.71
N SER A 328 -13.96 2.00 -18.68
CA SER A 328 -12.60 2.51 -18.80
C SER A 328 -11.50 1.44 -18.97
N THR A 329 -11.84 0.18 -19.21
CA THR A 329 -10.85 -0.91 -19.24
C THR A 329 -9.97 -0.91 -20.50
N ILE A 330 -10.39 -0.31 -21.59
CA ILE A 330 -9.69 -0.30 -22.90
C ILE A 330 -9.40 1.10 -23.45
N TYR A 331 -9.58 2.16 -22.66
CA TYR A 331 -9.37 3.52 -23.15
C TYR A 331 -7.94 3.78 -23.64
N MET A 332 -6.94 3.06 -23.11
CA MET A 332 -5.55 3.16 -23.53
C MET A 332 -5.37 2.73 -25.00
N ALA A 333 -6.15 1.75 -25.50
CA ALA A 333 -6.16 1.39 -26.90
C ALA A 333 -6.76 2.52 -27.74
N TYR A 334 -7.84 3.14 -27.27
CA TYR A 334 -8.49 4.27 -27.96
C TYR A 334 -7.56 5.49 -28.06
N TYR A 335 -6.71 5.73 -27.06
CA TYR A 335 -5.75 6.84 -27.10
C TYR A 335 -4.78 6.76 -28.28
N THR A 336 -4.45 5.57 -28.76
CA THR A 336 -3.53 5.40 -29.89
C THR A 336 -4.10 5.95 -31.20
N VAL A 337 -5.43 5.91 -31.35
CA VAL A 337 -6.12 6.25 -32.62
C VAL A 337 -6.88 7.59 -32.58
N ILE A 338 -7.08 8.18 -31.39
CA ILE A 338 -7.94 9.38 -31.25
C ILE A 338 -7.42 10.57 -32.03
N LYS A 339 -6.11 10.74 -32.18
CA LYS A 339 -5.54 11.82 -33.02
C LYS A 339 -6.02 11.71 -34.45
N GLY A 340 -5.86 10.55 -35.07
CA GLY A 340 -6.27 10.32 -36.45
C GLY A 340 -7.81 10.40 -36.63
N ILE A 341 -8.57 9.92 -35.64
CA ILE A 341 -10.03 10.09 -35.62
C ILE A 341 -10.43 11.57 -35.61
N ASN A 342 -9.76 12.39 -34.80
CA ASN A 342 -10.01 13.83 -34.74
C ASN A 342 -9.61 14.56 -36.05
N GLU A 343 -8.63 14.05 -36.79
CA GLU A 343 -8.25 14.57 -38.11
C GLU A 343 -9.30 14.22 -39.18
N VAL A 344 -9.74 12.97 -39.22
CA VAL A 344 -10.74 12.45 -40.16
C VAL A 344 -12.14 13.00 -39.86
N LYS A 345 -12.46 13.20 -38.55
CA LYS A 345 -13.78 13.64 -38.07
C LYS A 345 -14.96 12.81 -38.63
N PRO A 346 -14.91 11.47 -38.51
CA PRO A 346 -15.96 10.62 -39.02
C PRO A 346 -17.27 10.87 -38.28
N LYS A 347 -18.39 10.63 -38.94
CA LYS A 347 -19.69 10.60 -38.30
C LYS A 347 -19.82 9.32 -37.47
N PRO A 348 -20.60 9.29 -36.38
CA PRO A 348 -20.78 8.09 -35.55
C PRO A 348 -21.19 6.84 -36.35
N GLU A 349 -22.02 7.01 -37.38
CA GLU A 349 -22.52 5.93 -38.24
C GLU A 349 -21.41 5.28 -39.11
N GLN A 350 -20.30 5.99 -39.31
CA GLN A 350 -19.13 5.48 -40.06
C GLN A 350 -18.22 4.63 -39.21
N LEU A 351 -18.29 4.76 -37.86
CA LEU A 351 -17.51 3.98 -36.91
C LEU A 351 -18.19 2.63 -36.60
N THR A 352 -18.30 1.80 -37.65
CA THR A 352 -18.97 0.49 -37.61
C THR A 352 -18.12 -0.57 -36.88
N GLU A 353 -18.72 -1.72 -36.54
CA GLU A 353 -17.97 -2.89 -36.02
C GLU A 353 -16.81 -3.26 -36.94
N ALA A 354 -17.05 -3.35 -38.26
CA ALA A 354 -16.01 -3.67 -39.23
C ALA A 354 -14.86 -2.65 -39.26
N PHE A 355 -15.13 -1.37 -38.95
CA PHE A 355 -14.09 -0.37 -38.79
C PHE A 355 -13.20 -0.68 -37.59
N TRP A 356 -13.81 -0.93 -36.41
CA TRP A 356 -13.06 -1.24 -35.17
C TRP A 356 -12.37 -2.59 -35.23
N ASP A 357 -13.00 -3.61 -35.86
CA ASP A 357 -12.39 -4.93 -36.09
C ASP A 357 -11.10 -4.80 -36.91
N TYR A 358 -11.09 -3.94 -37.94
CA TYR A 358 -9.88 -3.71 -38.69
C TYR A 358 -8.84 -2.93 -37.89
N VAL A 359 -9.24 -1.81 -37.27
CA VAL A 359 -8.31 -0.91 -36.59
C VAL A 359 -7.62 -1.59 -35.41
N PHE A 360 -8.37 -2.33 -34.57
CA PHE A 360 -7.81 -2.94 -33.36
C PHE A 360 -7.46 -4.43 -33.45
N LEU A 361 -8.04 -5.15 -34.41
CA LEU A 361 -7.84 -6.62 -34.51
C LEU A 361 -7.22 -7.03 -35.84
N GLY A 362 -7.09 -6.11 -36.82
CA GLY A 362 -6.60 -6.45 -38.17
C GLY A 362 -7.55 -7.37 -38.94
N ILE A 363 -8.82 -7.49 -38.51
CA ILE A 363 -9.81 -8.36 -39.13
C ILE A 363 -10.45 -7.67 -40.33
N GLY A 364 -10.43 -8.29 -41.50
CA GLY A 364 -10.97 -7.74 -42.74
C GLY A 364 -9.91 -7.11 -43.61
N THR A 365 -10.34 -6.16 -44.47
CA THR A 365 -9.43 -5.41 -45.35
C THR A 365 -9.81 -3.93 -45.39
N PRO A 366 -8.85 -3.00 -45.43
CA PRO A 366 -9.13 -1.58 -45.40
C PRO A 366 -10.02 -1.12 -46.58
N ILE A 367 -9.90 -1.75 -47.76
CA ILE A 367 -10.76 -1.49 -48.92
C ILE A 367 -12.25 -1.77 -48.63
N LYS A 368 -12.55 -2.88 -47.93
CA LYS A 368 -13.93 -3.23 -47.54
C LYS A 368 -14.48 -2.26 -46.51
N VAL A 369 -13.63 -1.85 -45.57
CA VAL A 369 -14.00 -0.87 -44.53
C VAL A 369 -14.27 0.48 -45.18
N GLU A 370 -13.43 0.97 -46.12
CA GLU A 370 -13.69 2.18 -46.90
C GLU A 370 -15.03 2.12 -47.64
N ALA A 371 -15.31 1.01 -48.32
CA ALA A 371 -16.56 0.82 -49.08
C ALA A 371 -17.81 0.91 -48.18
N THR A 372 -17.72 0.53 -46.91
CA THR A 372 -18.86 0.55 -45.97
C THR A 372 -18.95 1.84 -45.14
N THR A 373 -17.83 2.49 -44.87
CA THR A 373 -17.74 3.65 -43.98
C THR A 373 -17.58 4.97 -44.76
N GLY A 374 -17.00 4.93 -45.98
CA GLY A 374 -16.60 6.11 -46.71
C GLY A 374 -15.38 6.84 -46.13
N ILE A 375 -14.70 6.26 -45.17
CA ILE A 375 -13.41 6.75 -44.65
C ILE A 375 -12.31 6.28 -45.62
N PRO A 376 -11.37 7.15 -46.06
CA PRO A 376 -10.33 6.76 -47.00
C PRO A 376 -9.46 5.61 -46.45
N MET A 377 -9.15 4.62 -47.31
CA MET A 377 -8.37 3.44 -46.98
C MET A 377 -7.04 3.81 -46.30
N GLU A 378 -6.33 4.80 -46.82
CA GLU A 378 -5.05 5.28 -46.29
C GLU A 378 -5.15 5.71 -44.79
N LYS A 379 -6.28 6.35 -44.44
CA LYS A 379 -6.52 6.77 -43.07
C LYS A 379 -6.88 5.59 -42.14
N ILE A 380 -7.60 4.63 -42.67
CA ILE A 380 -7.92 3.39 -41.93
C ILE A 380 -6.63 2.60 -41.62
N GLU A 381 -5.73 2.50 -42.62
CA GLU A 381 -4.42 1.86 -42.46
C GLU A 381 -3.52 2.62 -41.47
N GLU A 382 -3.52 3.96 -41.55
CA GLU A 382 -2.78 4.81 -40.61
C GLU A 382 -3.23 4.56 -39.16
N LEU A 383 -4.54 4.51 -38.90
CA LEU A 383 -5.09 4.23 -37.57
C LEU A 383 -4.69 2.84 -37.05
N HIS A 384 -4.74 1.82 -37.92
CA HIS A 384 -4.30 0.48 -37.57
C HIS A 384 -2.80 0.44 -37.26
N ASN A 385 -1.99 1.14 -38.03
CA ASN A 385 -0.54 1.21 -37.83
C ASN A 385 -0.18 1.95 -36.52
N GLU A 386 -0.89 3.02 -36.19
CA GLU A 386 -0.73 3.72 -34.90
C GLU A 386 -1.06 2.80 -33.73
N PHE A 387 -2.19 2.09 -33.78
CA PHE A 387 -2.50 1.09 -32.75
C PHE A 387 -1.42 0.01 -32.66
N SER A 388 -1.01 -0.57 -33.78
CA SER A 388 -0.03 -1.66 -33.81
C SER A 388 1.37 -1.23 -33.33
N TYR A 389 1.69 0.08 -33.44
CA TYR A 389 2.93 0.62 -32.92
C TYR A 389 2.92 0.73 -31.38
N PHE A 390 1.79 1.12 -30.80
CA PHE A 390 1.68 1.35 -29.35
C PHE A 390 1.22 0.13 -28.56
N TYR A 391 0.76 -0.94 -29.23
CA TYR A 391 0.36 -2.19 -28.60
C TYR A 391 1.30 -3.35 -28.97
N PRO A 392 1.61 -4.22 -28.01
CA PRO A 392 1.04 -4.34 -26.64
C PRO A 392 1.35 -3.14 -25.77
N LEU A 393 0.47 -2.87 -24.79
CA LEU A 393 0.66 -1.84 -23.78
C LEU A 393 1.89 -2.18 -22.91
N ASP A 394 2.94 -1.35 -22.95
CA ASP A 394 4.19 -1.59 -22.21
C ASP A 394 4.00 -1.48 -20.71
N ALA A 395 3.31 -0.43 -20.24
CA ALA A 395 3.16 -0.15 -18.82
C ALA A 395 1.86 0.56 -18.47
N ARG A 396 1.17 0.08 -17.44
CA ARG A 396 0.03 0.74 -16.82
C ARG A 396 0.38 1.18 -15.40
N HIS A 397 0.53 2.49 -15.18
CA HIS A 397 0.76 3.04 -13.85
C HIS A 397 -0.56 3.38 -13.15
N SER A 398 -0.73 2.97 -11.90
CA SER A 398 -1.96 3.23 -11.13
C SER A 398 -1.79 3.09 -9.63
N GLY A 399 -2.81 3.48 -8.86
CA GLY A 399 -2.85 3.30 -7.42
C GLY A 399 -3.27 1.89 -6.99
N ARG A 400 -2.79 1.45 -5.83
CA ARG A 400 -3.06 0.13 -5.25
C ARG A 400 -4.56 -0.14 -5.01
N ASP A 401 -5.34 0.89 -4.73
CA ASP A 401 -6.78 0.80 -4.54
C ASP A 401 -7.56 0.36 -5.79
N LEU A 402 -6.92 0.37 -6.96
CA LEU A 402 -7.49 -0.10 -8.22
C LEU A 402 -7.16 -1.56 -8.55
N ILE A 403 -6.33 -2.25 -7.77
CA ILE A 403 -6.05 -3.69 -7.96
C ILE A 403 -7.33 -4.53 -7.89
N PRO A 404 -8.18 -4.40 -6.83
CA PRO A 404 -9.35 -5.26 -6.69
C PRO A 404 -10.49 -4.94 -7.67
N ASN A 405 -10.30 -4.01 -8.58
CA ASN A 405 -11.31 -3.57 -9.52
C ASN A 405 -10.73 -3.24 -10.90
N HIS A 406 -10.50 -1.98 -11.22
CA HIS A 406 -10.16 -1.51 -12.55
C HIS A 406 -8.95 -2.22 -13.19
N LEU A 407 -7.85 -2.40 -12.46
CA LEU A 407 -6.64 -3.02 -13.01
C LEU A 407 -6.85 -4.49 -13.37
N THR A 408 -7.52 -5.24 -12.48
CA THR A 408 -7.85 -6.64 -12.76
C THR A 408 -8.89 -6.76 -13.88
N PHE A 409 -9.90 -5.87 -13.93
CA PHE A 409 -10.87 -5.86 -15.04
C PHE A 409 -10.20 -5.55 -16.37
N MET A 410 -9.22 -4.63 -16.40
CA MET A 410 -8.41 -4.33 -17.58
C MET A 410 -7.71 -5.59 -18.11
N ILE A 411 -7.08 -6.38 -17.24
CA ILE A 411 -6.44 -7.64 -17.62
C ILE A 411 -7.45 -8.57 -18.28
N PHE A 412 -8.56 -8.87 -17.61
CA PHE A 412 -9.60 -9.75 -18.15
C PHE A 412 -10.12 -9.29 -19.51
N ILE A 413 -10.42 -8.00 -19.67
CA ILE A 413 -10.99 -7.48 -20.91
C ILE A 413 -9.96 -7.50 -22.04
N HIS A 414 -8.68 -7.19 -21.76
CA HIS A 414 -7.62 -7.32 -22.75
C HIS A 414 -7.46 -8.78 -23.23
N ASP A 415 -7.49 -9.74 -22.29
CA ASP A 415 -7.43 -11.17 -22.62
C ASP A 415 -8.61 -11.65 -23.46
N ALA A 416 -9.78 -11.01 -23.31
CA ALA A 416 -10.97 -11.35 -24.08
C ALA A 416 -10.97 -10.76 -25.48
N ILE A 417 -10.34 -9.60 -25.70
CA ILE A 417 -10.36 -8.88 -26.97
C ILE A 417 -9.19 -9.25 -27.86
N TRP A 418 -7.98 -9.36 -27.28
CA TRP A 418 -6.75 -9.52 -28.04
C TRP A 418 -6.06 -10.87 -27.78
N GLY A 419 -5.29 -11.34 -28.77
CA GLY A 419 -4.39 -12.48 -28.61
C GLY A 419 -3.23 -12.14 -27.68
N ARG A 420 -2.54 -13.20 -27.22
CA ARG A 420 -1.45 -13.13 -26.22
C ARG A 420 -0.34 -12.14 -26.60
N GLU A 421 -0.08 -11.98 -27.89
CA GLU A 421 0.92 -11.05 -28.43
C GLU A 421 0.59 -9.57 -28.17
N LEU A 422 -0.68 -9.24 -27.86
CA LEU A 422 -1.12 -7.87 -27.56
C LEU A 422 -1.56 -7.69 -26.10
N TRP A 423 -1.31 -8.67 -25.24
CA TRP A 423 -1.59 -8.55 -23.81
C TRP A 423 -0.73 -7.45 -23.16
N PRO A 424 -1.24 -6.75 -22.15
CA PRO A 424 -0.45 -5.77 -21.39
C PRO A 424 0.81 -6.39 -20.81
N GLN A 425 1.95 -5.70 -20.96
CA GLN A 425 3.26 -6.23 -20.55
C GLN A 425 3.65 -5.84 -19.12
N GLY A 426 3.13 -4.72 -18.59
CA GLY A 426 3.49 -4.26 -17.27
C GLY A 426 2.40 -3.49 -16.53
N ILE A 427 2.34 -3.68 -15.21
CA ILE A 427 1.54 -2.87 -14.30
C ILE A 427 2.42 -2.39 -13.16
N PHE A 428 2.45 -1.06 -12.97
CA PHE A 428 3.25 -0.38 -11.97
C PHE A 428 2.31 0.30 -10.96
N VAL A 429 2.44 -0.06 -9.69
CA VAL A 429 1.48 0.31 -8.66
C VAL A 429 2.16 1.14 -7.58
N ASN A 430 1.56 2.28 -7.25
CA ASN A 430 1.96 3.12 -6.13
C ASN A 430 0.93 3.10 -5.00
N GLY A 431 1.39 3.44 -3.79
CA GLY A 431 0.54 3.65 -2.62
C GLY A 431 -0.35 4.89 -2.74
N SER A 432 -1.17 5.12 -1.72
CA SER A 432 -2.01 6.31 -1.60
C SER A 432 -1.21 7.52 -1.12
N VAL A 433 -1.82 8.72 -1.19
CA VAL A 433 -1.28 9.92 -0.56
C VAL A 433 -2.00 10.18 0.75
N LEU A 434 -1.23 10.25 1.83
CA LEU A 434 -1.69 10.65 3.16
C LEU A 434 -1.43 12.14 3.38
N MET A 435 -2.13 12.72 4.33
CA MET A 435 -1.90 14.07 4.86
C MET A 435 -1.56 13.95 6.33
N GLU A 436 -0.28 14.19 6.69
CA GLU A 436 0.21 14.12 8.07
C GLU A 436 -0.18 12.80 8.76
N GLY A 437 0.08 11.67 8.07
CA GLY A 437 -0.20 10.30 8.54
C GLY A 437 -1.66 9.85 8.44
N ALA A 438 -2.58 10.70 7.96
CA ALA A 438 -3.99 10.39 7.85
C ALA A 438 -4.48 10.33 6.40
N LYS A 439 -5.41 9.41 6.10
CA LYS A 439 -6.07 9.35 4.79
C LYS A 439 -6.85 10.63 4.52
N MET A 440 -6.63 11.23 3.36
CA MET A 440 -7.36 12.43 2.95
C MET A 440 -8.84 12.16 2.76
N SER A 441 -9.69 12.94 3.42
CA SER A 441 -11.15 12.88 3.24
C SER A 441 -11.81 14.25 3.48
N LYS A 442 -12.92 14.50 2.76
CA LYS A 442 -13.71 15.73 2.95
C LYS A 442 -14.29 15.82 4.37
N SER A 443 -14.66 14.70 4.97
CA SER A 443 -15.23 14.66 6.30
C SER A 443 -14.23 15.02 7.41
N MET A 444 -12.95 14.75 7.18
CA MET A 444 -11.87 15.12 8.12
C MET A 444 -11.30 16.52 7.86
N ASN A 445 -11.77 17.20 6.81
CA ASN A 445 -11.30 18.52 6.39
C ASN A 445 -9.77 18.61 6.23
N ASN A 446 -9.12 17.51 5.81
CA ASN A 446 -7.68 17.41 5.65
C ASN A 446 -7.26 17.30 4.16
N ILE A 447 -8.11 17.77 3.24
CA ILE A 447 -7.83 17.82 1.80
C ILE A 447 -7.37 19.23 1.44
N ILE A 448 -6.22 19.31 0.75
CA ILE A 448 -5.81 20.53 0.05
C ILE A 448 -6.09 20.31 -1.43
N PRO A 449 -6.95 21.10 -2.08
CA PRO A 449 -7.14 21.02 -3.53
C PRO A 449 -5.80 21.22 -4.27
N LEU A 450 -5.56 20.44 -5.33
CA LEU A 450 -4.28 20.44 -6.04
C LEU A 450 -3.89 21.83 -6.53
N VAL A 451 -4.84 22.60 -7.09
CA VAL A 451 -4.59 23.98 -7.55
C VAL A 451 -4.08 24.85 -6.41
N ASN A 452 -4.74 24.78 -5.23
CA ASN A 452 -4.33 25.57 -4.06
C ASN A 452 -2.94 25.14 -3.53
N ALA A 453 -2.59 23.85 -3.64
CA ALA A 453 -1.28 23.36 -3.27
C ALA A 453 -0.20 23.88 -4.22
N ILE A 454 -0.46 23.86 -5.53
CA ILE A 454 0.45 24.42 -6.55
C ILE A 454 0.64 25.92 -6.35
N ASP A 455 -0.46 26.69 -6.16
CA ASP A 455 -0.38 28.12 -5.91
C ASP A 455 0.44 28.46 -4.66
N ARG A 456 0.36 27.61 -3.64
CA ARG A 456 1.02 27.83 -2.35
C ARG A 456 2.49 27.43 -2.32
N PHE A 457 2.84 26.30 -2.95
CA PHE A 457 4.16 25.69 -2.81
C PHE A 457 4.95 25.66 -4.13
N GLY A 458 4.30 25.87 -5.28
CA GLY A 458 4.86 25.61 -6.59
C GLY A 458 4.74 24.16 -7.02
N ALA A 459 4.79 23.91 -8.33
CA ALA A 459 4.62 22.58 -8.90
C ALA A 459 5.79 21.64 -8.54
N ASP A 460 7.05 22.09 -8.75
CA ASP A 460 8.23 21.26 -8.52
C ASP A 460 8.44 20.90 -7.04
N PRO A 461 8.32 21.83 -6.06
CA PRO A 461 8.42 21.47 -4.66
C PRO A 461 7.31 20.50 -4.22
N LEU A 462 6.09 20.66 -4.76
CA LEU A 462 4.99 19.75 -4.45
C LEU A 462 5.26 18.35 -4.99
N ARG A 463 5.69 18.22 -6.26
CA ARG A 463 6.07 16.96 -6.89
C ARG A 463 7.18 16.26 -6.09
N LEU A 464 8.23 17.01 -5.77
CA LEU A 464 9.38 16.49 -5.03
C LEU A 464 8.98 16.02 -3.62
N SER A 465 8.13 16.78 -2.92
CA SER A 465 7.67 16.44 -1.56
C SER A 465 6.85 15.15 -1.52
N LEU A 466 6.12 14.83 -2.58
CA LEU A 466 5.38 13.57 -2.68
C LEU A 466 6.30 12.39 -2.99
N MET A 467 7.19 12.55 -3.98
CA MET A 467 8.03 11.46 -4.47
C MET A 467 9.16 11.08 -3.50
N ILE A 468 9.63 12.01 -2.66
CA ILE A 468 10.71 11.76 -1.70
C ILE A 468 10.26 10.99 -0.44
N THR A 469 8.96 10.86 -0.20
CA THR A 469 8.43 10.30 1.05
C THR A 469 8.28 8.79 1.03
N ALA A 470 8.06 8.18 -0.12
CA ALA A 470 7.75 6.76 -0.20
C ALA A 470 8.30 6.08 -1.44
N GLU A 471 8.67 4.81 -1.28
CA GLU A 471 8.83 3.86 -2.37
C GLU A 471 7.46 3.26 -2.76
N PRO A 472 7.31 2.61 -3.93
CA PRO A 472 6.01 2.21 -4.49
C PRO A 472 5.09 1.42 -3.56
N LEU A 473 5.62 0.59 -2.66
CA LEU A 473 4.82 -0.20 -1.70
C LEU A 473 4.19 0.61 -0.57
N LYS A 474 4.69 1.82 -0.32
CA LYS A 474 4.27 2.64 0.83
C LYS A 474 3.43 3.81 0.38
N ASP A 475 2.53 4.22 1.24
CA ASP A 475 1.78 5.46 1.06
C ASP A 475 2.72 6.66 1.20
N ALA A 476 2.58 7.63 0.30
CA ALA A 476 3.30 8.89 0.37
C ALA A 476 2.64 9.80 1.41
N ASP A 477 3.41 10.30 2.37
CA ASP A 477 2.90 11.19 3.41
C ASP A 477 3.28 12.64 3.12
N PHE A 478 2.31 13.44 2.70
CA PHE A 478 2.48 14.84 2.42
C PHE A 478 2.31 15.68 3.68
N SER A 479 3.24 16.62 3.89
CA SER A 479 3.07 17.68 4.87
C SER A 479 3.45 19.06 4.29
N PRO A 480 2.79 20.16 4.74
CA PRO A 480 3.15 21.53 4.32
C PRO A 480 4.60 21.91 4.64
N ASP A 481 5.14 21.40 5.75
CA ASP A 481 6.51 21.71 6.16
C ASP A 481 7.54 21.00 5.31
N LEU A 482 7.26 19.76 4.87
CA LEU A 482 8.09 19.07 3.90
C LEU A 482 8.13 19.83 2.56
N ALA A 483 6.96 20.30 2.07
CA ALA A 483 6.91 21.09 0.84
C ALA A 483 7.75 22.37 0.92
N LYS A 484 7.72 23.08 2.08
CA LYS A 484 8.60 24.24 2.32
C LYS A 484 10.08 23.87 2.33
N SER A 485 10.43 22.72 2.90
CA SER A 485 11.82 22.23 2.88
C SER A 485 12.30 21.96 1.43
N MET A 486 11.40 21.45 0.58
CA MET A 486 11.71 21.24 -0.84
C MET A 486 11.88 22.54 -1.61
N ILE A 487 11.13 23.60 -1.26
CA ILE A 487 11.36 24.95 -1.80
C ILE A 487 12.80 25.37 -1.50
N GLY A 488 13.24 25.30 -0.24
CA GLY A 488 14.61 25.67 0.15
C GLY A 488 15.69 24.87 -0.57
N LEU A 489 15.47 23.55 -0.76
CA LEU A 489 16.40 22.71 -1.50
C LEU A 489 16.54 23.17 -2.97
N LEU A 490 15.43 23.42 -3.64
CA LEU A 490 15.43 23.84 -5.04
C LEU A 490 15.95 25.28 -5.21
N GLU A 491 15.67 26.19 -4.27
CA GLU A 491 16.25 27.53 -4.26
C GLU A 491 17.78 27.49 -4.13
N ASN A 492 18.32 26.65 -3.25
CA ASN A 492 19.75 26.46 -3.12
C ASN A 492 20.39 25.92 -4.39
N LEU A 493 19.76 24.92 -5.03
CA LEU A 493 20.21 24.41 -6.34
C LEU A 493 20.24 25.54 -7.38
N TYR A 494 19.19 26.35 -7.46
CA TYR A 494 19.09 27.44 -8.41
C TYR A 494 20.15 28.51 -8.19
N ILE A 495 20.36 28.96 -6.95
CA ILE A 495 21.40 29.94 -6.58
C ILE A 495 22.77 29.39 -6.93
N ARG A 496 23.05 28.13 -6.63
CA ARG A 496 24.32 27.49 -6.99
C ARG A 496 24.48 27.41 -8.51
N ALA A 497 23.44 27.05 -9.25
CA ALA A 497 23.49 27.02 -10.72
C ALA A 497 23.82 28.38 -11.32
N GLN A 498 23.17 29.45 -10.86
CA GLN A 498 23.48 30.82 -11.31
C GLN A 498 24.93 31.19 -11.07
N ARG A 499 25.50 30.82 -9.91
CA ARG A 499 26.92 31.07 -9.63
C ARG A 499 27.82 30.30 -10.60
N ILE A 500 27.59 28.99 -10.75
CA ILE A 500 28.38 28.13 -11.63
C ILE A 500 28.34 28.63 -13.08
N VAL A 501 27.16 28.99 -13.58
CA VAL A 501 27.02 29.54 -14.94
C VAL A 501 27.78 30.86 -15.12
N SER A 502 27.71 31.77 -14.14
CA SER A 502 28.39 33.06 -14.18
C SER A 502 29.93 32.94 -14.07
N GLU A 503 30.42 31.90 -13.39
CA GLU A 503 31.84 31.66 -13.15
C GLU A 503 32.47 30.70 -14.15
N LYS A 504 31.73 30.16 -15.13
CA LYS A 504 32.24 29.21 -16.12
C LYS A 504 33.44 29.74 -16.85
N GLN A 505 34.47 28.91 -16.93
CA GLN A 505 35.71 29.19 -17.66
C GLN A 505 35.93 28.11 -18.72
N ASP A 506 36.16 28.53 -19.96
CA ASP A 506 36.55 27.65 -21.08
C ASP A 506 38.06 27.76 -21.31
N SER A 507 38.86 27.21 -20.42
CA SER A 507 40.32 27.27 -20.48
C SER A 507 40.90 25.89 -20.12
N ASP A 508 42.13 25.64 -20.52
CA ASP A 508 42.86 24.41 -20.20
C ASP A 508 42.94 24.22 -18.68
N TYR A 509 42.81 23.00 -18.23
CA TYR A 509 42.89 22.62 -16.82
C TYR A 509 43.53 21.25 -16.64
N GLU A 510 44.15 21.04 -15.50
CA GLU A 510 44.65 19.75 -15.04
C GLU A 510 43.92 19.33 -13.77
N LEU A 511 43.37 18.10 -13.79
CA LEU A 511 42.62 17.55 -12.66
C LEU A 511 43.58 17.01 -11.59
N GLN A 512 43.33 17.35 -10.34
CA GLN A 512 44.00 16.79 -9.17
C GLN A 512 43.20 15.61 -8.60
N GLU A 513 43.81 14.85 -7.66
CA GLU A 513 43.18 13.66 -7.06
C GLU A 513 41.80 13.97 -6.46
N ILE A 514 41.60 15.13 -5.83
CA ILE A 514 40.30 15.53 -5.27
C ILE A 514 39.25 15.81 -6.35
N ASP A 515 39.65 16.29 -7.53
CA ASP A 515 38.77 16.49 -8.67
C ASP A 515 38.33 15.13 -9.25
N LEU A 516 39.31 14.22 -9.40
CA LEU A 516 39.08 12.85 -9.86
C LEU A 516 38.20 12.09 -8.88
N TRP A 517 38.38 12.30 -7.56
CA TRP A 517 37.50 11.77 -6.54
C TRP A 517 36.05 12.22 -6.74
N MET A 518 35.80 13.52 -6.92
CA MET A 518 34.44 14.03 -7.08
C MET A 518 33.78 13.50 -8.36
N LEU A 519 34.54 13.46 -9.47
CA LEU A 519 34.04 12.92 -10.73
C LEU A 519 33.77 11.42 -10.66
N SER A 520 34.58 10.65 -9.92
CA SER A 520 34.34 9.22 -9.66
C SER A 520 33.10 9.00 -8.80
N ARG A 521 32.95 9.76 -7.72
CA ARG A 521 31.72 9.72 -6.89
C ARG A 521 30.46 10.02 -7.70
N LEU A 522 30.56 10.96 -8.64
CA LEU A 522 29.44 11.29 -9.53
C LEU A 522 29.02 10.07 -10.38
N GLN A 523 30.01 9.26 -10.86
CA GLN A 523 29.68 8.03 -11.61
C GLN A 523 28.91 7.03 -10.73
N SER A 524 29.27 6.91 -9.46
CA SER A 524 28.52 6.07 -8.51
C SER A 524 27.07 6.57 -8.32
N HIS A 525 26.87 7.88 -8.19
CA HIS A 525 25.53 8.46 -8.07
C HIS A 525 24.69 8.30 -9.34
N ILE A 526 25.29 8.40 -10.54
CA ILE A 526 24.62 8.11 -11.81
C ILE A 526 24.17 6.63 -11.84
N SER A 527 25.06 5.71 -11.47
CA SER A 527 24.75 4.27 -11.41
C SER A 527 23.61 3.97 -10.46
N ASP A 528 23.69 4.48 -9.22
CA ASP A 528 22.67 4.30 -8.19
C ASP A 528 21.31 4.88 -8.60
N ALA A 529 21.30 6.07 -9.20
CA ALA A 529 20.10 6.71 -9.70
C ALA A 529 19.47 5.91 -10.85
N THR A 530 20.30 5.41 -11.77
CA THR A 530 19.86 4.63 -12.94
C THR A 530 19.24 3.30 -12.52
N GLU A 531 19.94 2.55 -11.65
CA GLU A 531 19.42 1.29 -11.11
C GLU A 531 18.09 1.50 -10.36
N ALA A 532 18.02 2.54 -9.53
CA ALA A 532 16.82 2.88 -8.81
C ALA A 532 15.64 3.26 -9.73
N MET A 533 15.91 3.99 -10.84
CA MET A 533 14.88 4.33 -11.83
C MET A 533 14.36 3.11 -12.56
N HIS A 534 15.20 2.15 -12.92
CA HIS A 534 14.78 0.89 -13.53
C HIS A 534 13.81 0.10 -12.61
N GLU A 535 14.00 0.20 -11.31
CA GLU A 535 13.13 -0.43 -10.31
C GLU A 535 11.98 0.47 -9.82
N LEU A 536 11.83 1.67 -10.40
CA LEU A 536 10.88 2.72 -9.98
C LEU A 536 11.02 3.13 -8.50
N LYS A 537 12.20 2.97 -7.93
CA LYS A 537 12.54 3.44 -6.59
C LYS A 537 12.86 4.94 -6.62
N VAL A 538 11.83 5.73 -6.92
CA VAL A 538 11.93 7.17 -7.16
C VAL A 538 12.55 7.95 -5.99
N ARG A 539 12.26 7.54 -4.76
CA ARG A 539 12.86 8.12 -3.56
C ARG A 539 14.38 7.92 -3.55
N LYS A 540 14.88 6.71 -3.82
CA LYS A 540 16.32 6.41 -3.89
C LYS A 540 16.98 7.25 -4.98
N THR A 541 16.35 7.38 -6.16
CA THR A 541 16.84 8.22 -7.25
C THR A 541 16.96 9.68 -6.84
N ILE A 542 15.91 10.23 -6.20
CA ILE A 542 15.93 11.62 -5.72
C ILE A 542 17.03 11.82 -4.68
N HIS A 543 17.23 10.88 -3.75
CA HIS A 543 18.32 10.96 -2.77
C HIS A 543 19.68 10.98 -3.44
N ALA A 544 19.94 10.11 -4.41
CA ALA A 544 21.19 10.09 -5.17
C ALA A 544 21.41 11.42 -5.92
N ALA A 545 20.37 11.94 -6.59
CA ALA A 545 20.43 13.18 -7.38
C ALA A 545 20.47 14.47 -6.53
N THR A 546 20.14 14.41 -5.23
CA THR A 546 20.14 15.56 -4.32
C THR A 546 21.15 15.39 -3.20
N TYR A 547 20.75 14.77 -2.10
CA TYR A 547 21.52 14.74 -0.84
C TYR A 547 22.89 14.09 -0.98
N ASP A 548 23.00 13.01 -1.77
CA ASP A 548 24.27 12.30 -1.90
C ASP A 548 25.27 13.11 -2.73
N ILE A 549 24.83 13.66 -3.88
CA ILE A 549 25.63 14.58 -4.69
C ILE A 549 25.99 15.84 -3.91
N GLU A 550 25.04 16.47 -3.19
CA GLU A 550 25.28 17.67 -2.39
C GLU A 550 26.29 17.40 -1.27
N GLY A 551 26.17 16.25 -0.59
CA GLY A 551 27.09 15.87 0.49
C GLY A 551 28.52 15.70 0.00
N ASP A 552 28.73 15.10 -1.18
CA ASP A 552 30.05 14.98 -1.78
C ASP A 552 30.53 16.31 -2.34
N MET A 553 29.66 17.16 -2.92
CA MET A 553 29.99 18.51 -3.34
C MET A 553 30.41 19.42 -2.19
N ASP A 554 29.70 19.38 -1.07
CA ASP A 554 30.05 20.16 0.13
C ASP A 554 31.43 19.78 0.65
N TRP A 555 31.73 18.49 0.65
CA TRP A 555 33.09 18.02 0.98
C TRP A 555 34.13 18.53 -0.01
N TYR A 556 33.87 18.34 -1.32
CA TYR A 556 34.73 18.79 -2.38
C TYR A 556 35.04 20.28 -2.27
N LEU A 557 34.03 21.13 -2.13
CA LEU A 557 34.15 22.58 -2.02
C LEU A 557 34.96 23.01 -0.79
N LYS A 558 34.87 22.35 0.34
CA LYS A 558 35.69 22.57 1.53
C LYS A 558 37.17 22.22 1.22
N ARG A 559 37.39 21.12 0.55
CA ARG A 559 38.76 20.65 0.19
C ARG A 559 39.48 21.61 -0.74
N VAL A 560 38.78 22.19 -1.74
CA VAL A 560 39.36 23.09 -2.74
C VAL A 560 39.28 24.59 -2.37
N ALA A 561 38.70 24.92 -1.23
CA ALA A 561 38.44 26.33 -0.85
C ALA A 561 39.70 27.22 -0.87
N PHE A 562 40.86 26.65 -0.52
CA PHE A 562 42.15 27.38 -0.42
C PHE A 562 42.88 27.55 -1.72
N ASP A 563 42.48 26.82 -2.75
CA ASP A 563 43.17 26.81 -4.06
C ASP A 563 42.36 27.54 -5.14
N ARG A 564 41.16 28.01 -4.82
CA ARG A 564 40.24 28.70 -5.77
C ARG A 564 40.79 29.99 -6.38
N GLU A 565 41.74 30.63 -5.71
CA GLU A 565 42.37 31.88 -6.19
C GLU A 565 43.45 31.64 -7.29
N HIS A 566 43.95 30.40 -7.41
CA HIS A 566 44.91 30.05 -8.44
C HIS A 566 44.20 29.76 -9.77
N VAL A 567 44.59 30.47 -10.84
CA VAL A 567 43.92 30.45 -12.16
C VAL A 567 43.75 29.03 -12.70
N GLU A 568 44.79 28.20 -12.65
CA GLU A 568 44.75 26.80 -13.14
C GLU A 568 43.78 25.95 -12.33
N ARG A 569 43.77 26.10 -11.01
CA ARG A 569 42.83 25.40 -10.13
C ARG A 569 41.38 25.84 -10.32
N LYS A 570 41.18 27.16 -10.54
CA LYS A 570 39.83 27.72 -10.78
C LYS A 570 39.19 27.08 -11.99
N ASN A 571 39.93 26.81 -13.07
CA ASN A 571 39.42 26.18 -14.27
C ASN A 571 39.00 24.72 -14.02
N ALA A 572 39.85 23.93 -13.31
CA ALA A 572 39.52 22.55 -12.94
C ALA A 572 38.29 22.47 -12.04
N ILE A 573 38.22 23.32 -11.02
CA ILE A 573 37.07 23.41 -10.11
C ILE A 573 35.78 23.78 -10.88
N SER A 574 35.87 24.78 -11.77
CA SER A 574 34.73 25.18 -12.62
C SER A 574 34.23 24.02 -13.51
N HIS A 575 35.17 23.24 -14.08
CA HIS A 575 34.81 22.05 -14.86
C HIS A 575 34.07 21.00 -14.02
N VAL A 576 34.58 20.69 -12.83
CA VAL A 576 33.93 19.72 -11.92
C VAL A 576 32.53 20.20 -11.51
N GLU A 577 32.42 21.46 -11.04
CA GLU A 577 31.15 22.05 -10.66
C GLU A 577 30.13 22.06 -11.82
N TRP A 578 30.57 22.34 -13.04
CA TRP A 578 29.73 22.30 -14.23
C TRP A 578 29.26 20.90 -14.56
N THR A 579 30.16 19.91 -14.53
CA THR A 579 29.85 18.51 -14.83
C THR A 579 28.84 17.95 -13.83
N VAL A 580 29.02 18.28 -12.54
CA VAL A 580 28.06 17.87 -11.49
C VAL A 580 26.72 18.54 -11.70
N LEU A 581 26.67 19.83 -12.01
CA LEU A 581 25.40 20.55 -12.25
C LEU A 581 24.67 19.98 -13.46
N ASP A 582 25.34 19.75 -14.60
CA ASP A 582 24.73 19.15 -15.80
C ASP A 582 24.11 17.78 -15.49
N THR A 583 24.88 16.94 -14.80
CA THR A 583 24.38 15.61 -14.39
C THR A 583 23.17 15.72 -13.45
N GLN A 584 23.26 16.57 -12.44
CA GLN A 584 22.20 16.73 -11.44
C GLN A 584 20.91 17.26 -12.06
N VAL A 585 20.99 18.23 -12.97
CA VAL A 585 19.83 18.80 -13.67
C VAL A 585 19.13 17.73 -14.50
N ARG A 586 19.89 16.90 -15.23
CA ARG A 586 19.31 15.78 -16.02
C ARG A 586 18.71 14.68 -15.14
N LEU A 587 19.34 14.33 -14.02
CA LEU A 587 18.79 13.34 -13.07
C LEU A 587 17.53 13.85 -12.39
N LEU A 588 17.40 15.16 -12.13
CA LEU A 588 16.26 15.76 -11.46
C LEU A 588 15.11 16.14 -12.39
N ALA A 589 15.34 16.29 -13.69
CA ALA A 589 14.35 16.73 -14.65
C ALA A 589 13.02 15.94 -14.60
N PRO A 590 12.97 14.61 -14.43
CA PRO A 590 11.72 13.88 -14.29
C PRO A 590 10.90 14.27 -13.04
N PHE A 591 11.54 14.78 -12.00
CA PHE A 591 10.91 15.10 -10.72
C PHE A 591 10.57 16.57 -10.57
N THR A 592 11.47 17.44 -11.03
CA THR A 592 11.37 18.91 -10.92
C THR A 592 11.61 19.59 -12.29
N PRO A 593 10.70 19.33 -13.26
CA PRO A 593 10.93 19.72 -14.65
C PRO A 593 11.10 21.22 -14.86
N HIS A 594 10.35 22.08 -14.15
CA HIS A 594 10.36 23.51 -14.43
C HIS A 594 11.69 24.18 -14.04
N ILE A 595 12.20 23.87 -12.85
CA ILE A 595 13.48 24.44 -12.41
C ILE A 595 14.66 23.86 -13.21
N CYS A 596 14.58 22.58 -13.60
CA CYS A 596 15.60 21.96 -14.41
C CYS A 596 15.64 22.55 -15.82
N GLU A 597 14.50 22.84 -16.46
CA GLU A 597 14.44 23.54 -17.73
C GLU A 597 15.03 24.96 -17.64
N GLU A 598 14.68 25.71 -16.58
CA GLU A 598 15.22 27.05 -16.35
C GLU A 598 16.76 27.03 -16.20
N ILE A 599 17.31 26.09 -15.43
CA ILE A 599 18.75 25.94 -15.27
C ILE A 599 19.39 25.51 -16.58
N TRP A 600 18.80 24.59 -17.32
CA TRP A 600 19.26 24.08 -18.61
C TRP A 600 19.41 25.20 -19.65
N GLU A 601 18.41 26.08 -19.72
CA GLU A 601 18.48 27.28 -20.58
C GLU A 601 19.58 28.23 -20.15
N GLN A 602 19.73 28.49 -18.83
CA GLN A 602 20.80 29.37 -18.31
C GLN A 602 22.19 28.79 -18.55
N MET A 603 22.34 27.47 -18.61
CA MET A 603 23.60 26.82 -19.01
C MET A 603 23.93 27.01 -20.50
N GLY A 604 22.99 27.56 -21.30
CA GLY A 604 23.19 27.83 -22.73
C GLY A 604 22.97 26.57 -23.61
N ASN A 605 22.31 25.55 -23.09
CA ASN A 605 22.00 24.34 -23.85
C ASN A 605 20.86 24.60 -24.84
N GLU A 606 20.87 23.92 -25.98
CA GLU A 606 19.79 23.98 -26.95
C GLU A 606 18.69 22.98 -26.62
N GLY A 607 17.44 23.34 -26.92
CA GLY A 607 16.26 22.49 -26.68
C GLY A 607 15.89 22.35 -25.20
N PHE A 608 15.07 21.37 -24.91
CA PHE A 608 14.59 21.11 -23.55
C PHE A 608 15.37 20.00 -22.87
N VAL A 609 15.61 20.13 -21.55
CA VAL A 609 16.24 19.07 -20.76
C VAL A 609 15.43 17.77 -20.80
N ALA A 610 14.11 17.87 -20.98
CA ALA A 610 13.23 16.71 -21.12
C ALA A 610 13.57 15.81 -22.33
N PHE A 611 14.27 16.33 -23.35
CA PHE A 611 14.77 15.60 -24.50
C PHE A 611 16.26 15.25 -24.43
N ALA A 612 16.96 15.75 -23.41
CA ALA A 612 18.35 15.39 -23.19
C ALA A 612 18.46 13.91 -22.78
N PRO A 613 19.54 13.22 -23.19
CA PRO A 613 19.76 11.84 -22.78
C PRO A 613 19.96 11.75 -21.27
N TRP A 614 19.44 10.66 -20.67
CA TRP A 614 19.76 10.34 -19.29
C TRP A 614 21.26 10.19 -19.10
N PRO A 615 21.84 10.67 -17.98
CA PRO A 615 23.27 10.55 -17.74
C PRO A 615 23.74 9.10 -17.76
N GLU A 616 24.81 8.82 -18.48
CA GLU A 616 25.42 7.49 -18.53
C GLU A 616 26.73 7.48 -17.73
N VAL A 617 27.05 6.31 -17.17
CA VAL A 617 28.30 6.12 -16.42
C VAL A 617 29.48 6.13 -17.36
N ASP A 618 30.44 7.05 -17.17
CA ASP A 618 31.71 7.06 -17.85
C ASP A 618 32.75 6.25 -17.04
N GLY A 619 33.01 5.03 -17.47
CA GLY A 619 33.96 4.14 -16.81
C GLY A 619 35.40 4.68 -16.75
N THR A 620 35.76 5.68 -17.60
CA THR A 620 37.11 6.30 -17.59
C THR A 620 37.29 7.27 -16.42
N LEU A 621 36.20 7.75 -15.84
CA LEU A 621 36.20 8.64 -14.67
C LEU A 621 36.11 7.88 -13.35
N ILE A 622 35.90 6.57 -13.36
CA ILE A 622 35.87 5.77 -12.13
C ILE A 622 37.31 5.63 -11.61
N ARG A 623 37.57 6.17 -10.44
CA ARG A 623 38.87 6.20 -9.75
C ARG A 623 38.69 5.70 -8.30
N GLU A 624 38.50 4.38 -8.18
CA GLU A 624 38.38 3.73 -6.87
C GLU A 624 39.56 4.01 -5.95
N ASP A 625 40.74 4.18 -6.51
CA ASP A 625 41.95 4.57 -5.79
C ASP A 625 41.84 5.97 -5.18
N ALA A 626 41.38 6.98 -5.94
CA ALA A 626 41.13 8.32 -5.43
C ALA A 626 40.05 8.31 -4.33
N GLU A 627 38.99 7.48 -4.47
CA GLU A 627 37.95 7.32 -3.47
C GLU A 627 38.51 6.74 -2.16
N GLU A 628 39.38 5.72 -2.25
CA GLU A 628 40.00 5.10 -1.07
C GLU A 628 40.97 6.09 -0.37
N LEU A 629 41.73 6.87 -1.13
CA LEU A 629 42.64 7.92 -0.59
C LEU A 629 41.86 9.01 0.16
N GLU A 630 40.80 9.55 -0.45
CA GLU A 630 40.02 10.59 0.17
C GLU A 630 39.22 10.06 1.40
N THR A 631 38.89 8.76 1.42
CA THR A 631 38.29 8.11 2.59
C THR A 631 39.19 8.15 3.83
N ILE A 632 40.52 8.09 3.65
CA ILE A 632 41.46 8.26 4.76
C ILE A 632 41.32 9.66 5.37
N ILE A 633 41.27 10.70 4.54
CA ILE A 633 41.15 12.10 5.00
C ILE A 633 39.80 12.32 5.69
N LYS A 634 38.70 11.82 5.09
CA LYS A 634 37.34 11.88 5.69
C LYS A 634 37.32 11.22 7.06
N THR A 635 37.84 10.00 7.15
CA THR A 635 37.91 9.25 8.42
C THR A 635 38.73 9.98 9.49
N CYS A 636 39.86 10.57 9.09
CA CYS A 636 40.66 11.38 10.01
C CYS A 636 39.89 12.59 10.54
N ALA A 637 39.18 13.30 9.69
CA ALA A 637 38.36 14.46 10.08
C ALA A 637 37.18 14.07 11.00
N GLU A 638 36.51 12.96 10.70
CA GLU A 638 35.42 12.41 11.53
C GLU A 638 35.95 11.96 12.91
N ASP A 639 37.09 11.25 12.94
CA ASP A 639 37.70 10.78 14.18
C ASP A 639 38.12 11.95 15.07
N VAL A 640 38.72 13.03 14.50
CA VAL A 640 38.99 14.28 15.22
C VAL A 640 37.71 14.89 15.81
N SER A 641 36.66 15.01 15.00
CA SER A 641 35.38 15.57 15.43
C SER A 641 34.78 14.78 16.58
N ASN A 642 34.86 13.45 16.50
CA ASN A 642 34.36 12.54 17.56
C ASN A 642 35.21 12.66 18.83
N ILE A 643 36.53 12.69 18.71
CA ILE A 643 37.45 12.86 19.86
C ILE A 643 37.16 14.20 20.54
N THR A 644 37.06 15.28 19.79
CA THR A 644 36.80 16.64 20.31
C THR A 644 35.46 16.71 21.05
N LYS A 645 34.41 16.11 20.50
CA LYS A 645 33.09 16.02 21.18
C LYS A 645 33.16 15.25 22.50
N VAL A 646 33.89 14.12 22.53
CA VAL A 646 34.02 13.28 23.73
C VAL A 646 34.85 13.96 24.82
N ILE A 647 35.95 14.63 24.44
CA ILE A 647 36.83 15.29 25.40
C ILE A 647 36.26 16.63 25.84
N GLY A 648 35.42 17.28 25.00
CA GLY A 648 34.77 18.57 25.28
C GLY A 648 35.72 19.76 25.28
N ILE A 649 36.86 19.67 24.57
CA ILE A 649 37.85 20.75 24.42
C ILE A 649 37.86 21.28 22.99
N LYS A 650 38.23 22.56 22.85
CA LYS A 650 38.58 23.12 21.56
C LYS A 650 40.06 22.78 21.28
N PRO A 651 40.39 22.10 20.17
CA PRO A 651 41.76 21.73 19.89
C PRO A 651 42.67 22.98 19.65
N GLU A 652 43.87 22.96 20.20
CA GLU A 652 44.92 23.92 19.89
C GLU A 652 45.87 23.35 18.85
N ILE A 653 46.14 22.04 18.91
CA ILE A 653 46.95 21.29 17.96
C ILE A 653 46.44 19.88 17.79
N ILE A 654 46.51 19.35 16.59
CA ILE A 654 46.18 17.96 16.25
C ILE A 654 47.44 17.31 15.63
N HIS A 655 47.78 16.16 16.17
CA HIS A 655 48.87 15.34 15.63
C HIS A 655 48.31 14.10 14.96
N PHE A 656 48.64 13.92 13.67
CA PHE A 656 48.34 12.70 12.93
C PHE A 656 49.63 11.87 12.84
N TYR A 657 49.51 10.59 13.13
CA TYR A 657 50.60 9.64 13.07
C TYR A 657 50.27 8.56 12.04
N THR A 658 51.14 8.41 11.03
CA THR A 658 50.97 7.47 9.95
C THR A 658 51.74 6.17 10.23
N ALA A 659 51.27 5.06 9.65
CA ALA A 659 51.84 3.76 9.88
C ALA A 659 53.22 3.58 9.25
N ASP A 660 54.14 2.96 9.98
CA ASP A 660 55.47 2.55 9.48
C ASP A 660 55.38 1.55 8.31
N ASN A 661 56.41 1.54 7.49
CA ASN A 661 56.51 0.69 6.32
C ASN A 661 56.37 -0.83 6.63
N TRP A 662 56.84 -1.28 7.77
CA TRP A 662 56.70 -2.69 8.16
C TRP A 662 55.22 -3.11 8.35
N LYS A 663 54.36 -2.23 8.78
CA LYS A 663 52.91 -2.49 8.88
C LYS A 663 52.25 -2.59 7.51
N TRP A 664 52.67 -1.77 6.58
CA TRP A 664 52.23 -1.83 5.18
C TRP A 664 52.64 -3.14 4.52
N LYS A 665 53.90 -3.56 4.66
CA LYS A 665 54.39 -4.85 4.17
C LYS A 665 53.61 -6.04 4.78
N MET A 666 53.23 -5.93 6.06
CA MET A 666 52.41 -6.96 6.70
C MET A 666 51.00 -6.98 6.13
N LEU A 667 50.38 -5.83 5.86
CA LEU A 667 49.06 -5.74 5.22
C LEU A 667 49.08 -6.37 3.83
N GLU A 668 50.06 -6.01 3.00
CA GLU A 668 50.24 -6.57 1.66
C GLU A 668 50.31 -8.09 1.68
N LYS A 669 51.18 -8.65 2.58
CA LYS A 669 51.25 -10.11 2.75
C LYS A 669 49.93 -10.73 3.23
N ALA A 670 49.24 -10.09 4.14
CA ALA A 670 47.97 -10.58 4.66
C ALA A 670 46.86 -10.61 3.59
N ILE A 671 46.78 -9.54 2.75
CA ILE A 671 45.88 -9.44 1.59
C ILE A 671 46.19 -10.54 0.57
N GLU A 672 47.48 -10.73 0.22
CA GLU A 672 47.88 -11.78 -0.71
C GLU A 672 47.54 -13.19 -0.20
N MET A 673 47.72 -13.43 1.08
CA MET A 673 47.35 -14.73 1.69
C MET A 673 45.84 -14.94 1.67
N GLN A 674 45.05 -13.93 2.00
CA GLN A 674 43.59 -13.97 1.95
C GLN A 674 43.09 -14.25 0.52
N ALA A 675 43.67 -13.62 -0.48
CA ALA A 675 43.36 -13.84 -1.89
C ALA A 675 43.70 -15.28 -2.40
N LYS A 676 44.64 -15.97 -1.75
CA LYS A 676 45.03 -17.35 -2.03
C LYS A 676 44.23 -18.42 -1.26
N GLY A 677 43.31 -18.01 -0.39
CA GLY A 677 42.42 -18.92 0.32
C GLY A 677 42.06 -18.46 1.73
N ALA A 678 43.01 -18.37 2.64
CA ALA A 678 42.73 -17.83 3.98
C ALA A 678 44.02 -17.33 4.65
N VAL A 679 43.95 -16.15 5.24
CA VAL A 679 45.04 -15.62 6.04
C VAL A 679 45.07 -16.31 7.42
N ASP A 680 46.27 -16.77 7.80
CA ASP A 680 46.53 -17.41 9.09
C ASP A 680 47.60 -16.64 9.89
N ILE A 681 47.36 -16.43 11.19
CA ILE A 681 48.21 -15.65 12.06
C ILE A 681 49.64 -16.24 12.13
N GLY A 682 49.76 -17.57 12.30
CA GLY A 682 51.05 -18.22 12.43
C GLY A 682 51.87 -18.16 11.17
N THR A 683 51.22 -18.29 10.00
CA THR A 683 51.86 -18.20 8.70
C THR A 683 52.29 -16.76 8.40
N LEU A 684 51.41 -15.78 8.69
CA LEU A 684 51.72 -14.37 8.50
C LEU A 684 52.93 -13.93 9.33
N ILE A 685 53.02 -14.36 10.60
CA ILE A 685 54.19 -14.07 11.47
C ILE A 685 55.46 -14.70 10.91
N ARG A 686 55.42 -15.96 10.44
CA ARG A 686 56.58 -16.63 9.84
C ARG A 686 57.07 -15.92 8.59
N GLU A 687 56.14 -15.46 7.73
CA GLU A 687 56.50 -14.70 6.53
C GLU A 687 57.02 -13.31 6.89
N ALA A 688 56.45 -12.65 7.90
CA ALA A 688 56.91 -11.35 8.37
C ALA A 688 58.39 -11.43 8.89
N PHE A 689 58.72 -12.46 9.66
CA PHE A 689 60.10 -12.61 10.19
C PHE A 689 61.16 -13.02 9.15
N LYS A 690 60.81 -13.15 7.88
CA LYS A 690 61.82 -13.22 6.79
C LYS A 690 62.39 -11.86 6.46
N ASP A 691 61.73 -10.77 6.80
CA ASP A 691 62.18 -9.41 6.60
C ASP A 691 63.02 -8.94 7.78
N GLU A 692 64.19 -8.33 7.51
CA GLU A 692 65.15 -7.90 8.54
C GLU A 692 64.58 -6.79 9.47
N GLU A 693 63.78 -5.88 8.94
CA GLU A 693 63.15 -4.84 9.74
C GLU A 693 62.17 -5.44 10.75
N MET A 694 61.35 -6.39 10.31
CA MET A 694 60.34 -7.06 11.17
C MET A 694 60.98 -8.01 12.20
N LYS A 695 62.18 -8.57 11.93
CA LYS A 695 62.92 -9.32 12.91
C LYS A 695 63.31 -8.52 14.15
N MET A 696 63.56 -7.20 13.98
CA MET A 696 63.88 -6.31 15.08
C MET A 696 62.66 -6.00 15.97
N LYS A 697 61.42 -6.18 15.43
CA LYS A 697 60.13 -5.87 16.10
C LYS A 697 59.43 -7.12 16.65
N GLN A 698 60.21 -7.99 17.35
CA GLN A 698 59.73 -9.31 17.83
C GLN A 698 58.48 -9.30 18.68
N LYS A 699 58.23 -8.22 19.44
CA LYS A 699 57.04 -8.10 20.31
C LYS A 699 55.86 -7.47 19.60
N GLU A 700 56.09 -6.58 18.64
CA GLU A 700 55.09 -5.78 17.93
C GLU A 700 54.45 -6.58 16.83
N VAL A 701 55.23 -7.29 16.01
CA VAL A 701 54.74 -8.08 14.86
C VAL A 701 53.67 -9.11 15.25
N PRO A 702 53.83 -9.96 16.30
CA PRO A 702 52.80 -10.92 16.68
C PRO A 702 51.53 -10.26 17.21
N ALA A 703 51.65 -9.12 17.93
CA ALA A 703 50.50 -8.39 18.43
C ALA A 703 49.68 -7.77 17.29
N TYR A 704 50.38 -7.13 16.32
CA TYR A 704 49.76 -6.55 15.16
C TYR A 704 49.14 -7.58 14.19
N ALA A 705 49.81 -8.73 13.99
CA ALA A 705 49.34 -9.82 13.15
C ALA A 705 47.93 -10.33 13.57
N ARG A 706 47.68 -10.41 14.87
CA ARG A 706 46.38 -10.85 15.39
C ARG A 706 45.26 -9.92 14.98
N THR A 707 45.45 -8.63 15.16
CA THR A 707 44.48 -7.61 14.79
C THR A 707 44.30 -7.54 13.26
N LEU A 708 45.39 -7.56 12.52
CA LEU A 708 45.40 -7.46 11.06
C LEU A 708 44.66 -8.63 10.39
N VAL A 709 44.86 -9.86 10.86
CA VAL A 709 44.17 -11.05 10.32
C VAL A 709 42.67 -10.98 10.53
N GLU A 710 42.23 -10.46 11.68
CA GLU A 710 40.80 -10.27 11.92
C GLU A 710 40.19 -9.17 11.01
N GLU A 711 40.94 -8.10 10.77
CA GLU A 711 40.51 -7.01 9.88
C GLU A 711 40.43 -7.49 8.43
N VAL A 712 41.48 -8.15 7.93
CA VAL A 712 41.55 -8.67 6.55
C VAL A 712 40.46 -9.72 6.28
N LYS A 713 40.16 -10.59 7.22
CA LYS A 713 39.07 -11.58 7.07
C LYS A 713 37.67 -10.98 6.95
N LYS A 714 37.45 -9.78 7.50
CA LYS A 714 36.19 -9.06 7.43
C LYS A 714 36.10 -8.09 6.26
N MET A 715 37.21 -7.88 5.56
CA MET A 715 37.30 -6.93 4.46
C MET A 715 36.53 -7.48 3.24
N PRO A 716 35.70 -6.68 2.56
CA PRO A 716 35.04 -7.08 1.32
C PRO A 716 36.06 -7.43 0.21
N ASP A 717 35.71 -8.38 -0.64
CA ASP A 717 36.60 -8.84 -1.73
C ASP A 717 37.02 -7.72 -2.68
N ALA A 718 36.11 -6.78 -2.97
CA ALA A 718 36.39 -5.62 -3.80
C ALA A 718 37.50 -4.73 -3.16
N THR A 719 37.37 -4.44 -1.86
CA THR A 719 38.37 -3.66 -1.11
C THR A 719 39.69 -4.38 -1.02
N LEU A 720 39.70 -5.70 -0.84
CA LEU A 720 40.93 -6.51 -0.84
C LEU A 720 41.65 -6.41 -2.18
N LYS A 721 40.90 -6.50 -3.29
CA LYS A 721 41.45 -6.36 -4.65
C LYS A 721 42.01 -4.98 -4.87
N LEU A 722 41.25 -3.94 -4.57
CA LEU A 722 41.66 -2.54 -4.71
C LEU A 722 42.96 -2.23 -3.93
N ARG A 723 43.00 -2.55 -2.64
CA ARG A 723 44.15 -2.31 -1.76
C ARG A 723 45.38 -3.11 -2.18
N ARG A 724 45.19 -4.29 -2.78
CA ARG A 724 46.29 -5.05 -3.38
C ARG A 724 46.85 -4.37 -4.61
N GLU A 725 46.02 -3.77 -5.46
CA GLU A 725 46.40 -3.05 -6.67
C GLU A 725 47.07 -1.71 -6.34
N MET A 726 46.59 -1.01 -5.33
CA MET A 726 47.19 0.25 -4.84
C MET A 726 48.54 0.04 -4.15
N GLY A 727 48.71 -1.09 -3.45
CA GLY A 727 49.94 -1.36 -2.69
C GLY A 727 50.20 -0.37 -1.56
N PHE A 728 51.44 0.15 -1.48
CA PHE A 728 51.84 1.15 -0.47
C PHE A 728 51.28 2.53 -0.75
N VAL A 729 50.58 3.11 0.21
CA VAL A 729 50.10 4.50 0.17
C VAL A 729 50.93 5.39 1.08
N ASN A 730 51.45 6.47 0.57
CA ASN A 730 52.17 7.49 1.36
C ASN A 730 51.16 8.38 2.12
N GLU A 731 50.61 7.87 3.23
CA GLU A 731 49.64 8.61 4.06
C GLU A 731 50.19 9.92 4.62
N THR A 732 51.52 10.01 4.83
CA THR A 732 52.12 11.24 5.32
C THR A 732 51.99 12.36 4.31
N SER A 733 52.34 12.10 3.03
CA SER A 733 52.15 13.07 1.95
C SER A 733 50.68 13.42 1.76
N LEU A 734 49.81 12.39 1.75
CA LEU A 734 48.36 12.57 1.58
C LEU A 734 47.77 13.52 2.64
N LEU A 735 48.11 13.35 3.90
CA LEU A 735 47.63 14.21 4.99
C LEU A 735 48.32 15.60 5.01
N GLN A 736 49.58 15.70 4.56
CA GLN A 736 50.26 16.97 4.38
C GLN A 736 49.61 17.79 3.24
N ASP A 737 49.21 17.16 2.15
CA ASP A 737 48.48 17.82 1.06
C ASP A 737 47.09 18.32 1.53
N ALA A 738 46.47 17.62 2.49
CA ALA A 738 45.24 18.03 3.12
C ALA A 738 45.38 18.99 4.32
N GLU A 739 46.63 19.36 4.71
CA GLU A 739 46.89 20.13 5.92
C GLU A 739 46.17 21.49 5.96
N LYS A 740 46.15 22.24 4.86
CA LYS A 740 45.46 23.53 4.79
C LYS A 740 43.94 23.38 5.09
N PHE A 741 43.34 22.36 4.50
CA PHE A 741 41.94 22.03 4.75
C PHE A 741 41.69 21.66 6.22
N LEU A 742 42.49 20.74 6.78
CA LEU A 742 42.37 20.27 8.14
C LEU A 742 42.55 21.40 9.17
N ARG A 743 43.54 22.32 8.92
CA ARG A 743 43.73 23.51 9.74
C ARG A 743 42.50 24.43 9.77
N ALA A 744 41.88 24.60 8.63
CA ALA A 744 40.71 25.47 8.54
C ALA A 744 39.46 24.82 9.16
N GLU A 745 39.24 23.51 8.93
CA GLU A 745 38.10 22.78 9.45
C GLU A 745 38.10 22.77 10.99
N PHE A 746 39.27 22.59 11.61
CA PHE A 746 39.39 22.52 13.06
C PHE A 746 39.82 23.80 13.75
N GLY A 747 40.31 24.77 13.00
CA GLY A 747 40.77 26.08 13.52
C GLY A 747 41.97 25.99 14.45
N CYS A 748 42.89 25.05 14.21
CA CYS A 748 44.06 24.77 15.04
C CYS A 748 45.25 24.33 14.22
N ASP A 749 46.43 24.20 14.84
CA ASP A 749 47.63 23.70 14.18
C ASP A 749 47.55 22.20 13.93
N ILE A 750 48.06 21.77 12.78
CA ILE A 750 48.12 20.35 12.36
C ILE A 750 49.58 19.94 12.20
N THR A 751 49.91 18.75 12.67
CA THR A 751 51.18 18.10 12.37
C THR A 751 50.95 16.68 11.86
N VAL A 752 51.75 16.26 10.89
CA VAL A 752 51.69 14.91 10.33
C VAL A 752 53.11 14.31 10.44
N SER A 753 53.23 13.17 11.07
CA SER A 753 54.52 12.47 11.27
C SER A 753 54.35 10.96 11.11
N GLY A 754 55.35 10.27 10.63
CA GLY A 754 55.42 8.82 10.69
C GLY A 754 55.58 8.33 12.16
N GLU A 755 55.08 7.17 12.50
CA GLU A 755 55.18 6.64 13.89
C GLU A 755 56.61 6.46 14.42
N SER A 756 57.57 6.35 13.53
CA SER A 756 59.00 6.18 13.87
C SER A 756 59.86 7.41 13.52
N ASP A 757 59.24 8.55 13.24
CA ASP A 757 59.99 9.76 12.95
C ASP A 757 60.88 10.18 14.16
N PRO A 758 62.17 10.52 13.92
CA PRO A 758 63.08 10.81 15.04
C PRO A 758 62.68 12.03 15.87
N TRP A 759 61.89 12.94 15.32
CA TRP A 759 61.44 14.17 15.96
C TRP A 759 59.95 14.22 16.28
N ILE A 760 59.36 13.02 16.39
CA ILE A 760 57.93 12.89 16.67
C ILE A 760 57.56 13.47 18.02
N VAL A 761 56.50 14.27 18.08
CA VAL A 761 55.87 14.75 19.28
C VAL A 761 54.68 13.83 19.57
N ASP A 762 54.84 12.90 20.51
CA ASP A 762 53.78 11.92 20.88
C ASP A 762 53.60 11.83 22.42
N PRO A 763 53.01 12.85 23.05
CA PRO A 763 52.89 12.94 24.49
C PRO A 763 51.97 11.85 25.08
N ALA A 764 51.08 11.31 24.31
CA ALA A 764 50.11 10.28 24.75
C ALA A 764 50.45 8.87 24.27
N LYS A 765 51.61 8.68 23.63
CA LYS A 765 52.04 7.38 23.06
C LYS A 765 51.00 6.78 22.10
N ARG A 766 50.45 7.62 21.25
CA ARG A 766 49.42 7.21 20.27
C ARG A 766 50.01 6.73 18.95
N ALA A 767 51.19 7.19 18.56
CA ALA A 767 51.82 6.91 17.26
C ALA A 767 51.87 5.40 16.96
N SER A 768 52.22 4.57 17.95
CA SER A 768 52.27 3.12 17.76
C SER A 768 50.94 2.45 17.41
N ARG A 769 49.82 3.15 17.57
CA ARG A 769 48.50 2.68 17.21
C ARG A 769 48.14 2.92 15.74
N ALA A 770 48.96 3.68 15.01
CA ALA A 770 48.73 3.92 13.59
C ALA A 770 48.70 2.59 12.81
N LYS A 771 47.81 2.51 11.86
CA LYS A 771 47.63 1.36 10.96
C LYS A 771 47.51 1.87 9.52
N PRO A 772 47.93 1.10 8.53
CA PRO A 772 47.61 1.40 7.14
C PRO A 772 46.13 1.71 6.95
N TYR A 773 45.80 2.74 6.21
CA TYR A 773 44.47 3.31 5.98
C TYR A 773 43.78 3.87 7.24
N ARG A 774 44.46 3.92 8.38
CA ARG A 774 43.91 4.49 9.61
C ARG A 774 45.00 5.11 10.50
N PRO A 775 45.41 6.33 10.20
CA PRO A 775 46.35 7.10 11.02
C PRO A 775 45.88 7.23 12.46
N ALA A 776 46.80 7.25 13.40
CA ALA A 776 46.46 7.50 14.79
C ALA A 776 46.43 9.02 15.05
N ILE A 777 45.56 9.42 16.00
CA ILE A 777 45.25 10.83 16.24
C ILE A 777 45.47 11.16 17.72
N TYR A 778 46.11 12.30 17.96
CA TYR A 778 46.16 12.94 19.26
C TYR A 778 45.74 14.40 19.14
N VAL A 779 44.78 14.79 20.00
CA VAL A 779 44.17 16.12 20.05
C VAL A 779 44.60 16.77 21.36
N ALA A 780 45.23 17.97 21.30
CA ALA A 780 45.65 18.74 22.47
C ALA A 780 45.10 20.16 22.45
#